data_dc3ef4e973665acae20ad608de2decae
#
_entry.id   dc3ef4e973665acae20ad608de2decae
#
_cell.length_a   1.000
_cell.length_b   1.000
_cell.length_c   1.000
_cell.angle_alpha   90.00
_cell.angle_beta   90.00
_cell.angle_gamma   90.00
#
_symmetry.space_group_name_H-M   'P 1'
#
loop_
_entity.id
_entity.type
_entity.pdbx_description
1 polymer ?
#
loop_
_entity_poly.entity_id
_entity_poly.type
_entity_poly.pdbx_seq_one_letter_code
_entity_poly.pdbx_strand_id
1 'polypeptide(L)'
;MRNGNLAGLLAEQASEAGWYDRPAFYAADVVTHGQIHDGAARLGEVLRNRGLSSGDRVLLCLPDSPDLVQLLLACLARGVMAFLANPELHRDDHALAARNTEPALVVTSDALRDRFQPSRVAEAAELMSEAARVAPGGYEPMGGDALAYATYTSGTTGPPKAAIHRHADPLTFVDAMCRKALRLTPEDTGLCSARMYFAYGLGNSVWFPLATGGSAVINSAPVTPEAAAILSARFGPSVLYGVPNFFARVIDSCSPDSFRSLRCVVSAGEALELGLAERLMEFFGGIPILDGIGSTEVGQTFVSNRVDEWRLGTLGRVLPPYEIRVVAPDGTTAGPGVEGDLWVRGPAIAKGYWNRPDSPVANEGWLDTRDRVCIDSDGWVTYRCRADDTEVIGGVNVDPREVERLIIEDEAVAEAAVVAVRESTGASTLQAFLVATSGATIDGSVMRDLHRGLLNRLSAFKVPHRFAVVDRLPRTPNGKLVRGALRKQSPTKPIWELSLTEPGSGVRAQRDDLSASNMTIAGGNDGGATLRERLVALRQERQRLVVDAVCAEAAKMLGESDPWSVDQDLAFSELGFDSQMTVTLCKRLAAVTGLRLPETVGWDYGSISGLAQYLEAELAGGHGRLKSAGPVNSGATGLWAIEEQLNKVEELVAVIADGEKQRVADRLRALLGTIAGSEAGLGKLIQAASTPDEIFQLIDSELGK
;
A
#
# COMPACT_ATOMS: atom_id res chain seq x y z
N MET A 1 5.46 -38.65 21.90
CA MET A 1 5.27 -37.20 21.84
C MET A 1 4.18 -36.91 20.80
N ARG A 2 3.17 -36.09 21.11
CA ARG A 2 2.20 -35.67 20.08
C ARG A 2 2.97 -35.00 18.96
N ASN A 3 2.59 -35.27 17.72
CA ASN A 3 3.17 -34.60 16.56
C ASN A 3 2.86 -33.11 16.69
N GLY A 4 3.90 -32.26 16.67
CA GLY A 4 3.77 -30.79 16.77
C GLY A 4 3.75 -30.08 15.40
N ASN A 5 3.62 -30.83 14.29
CA ASN A 5 3.54 -30.28 12.96
C ASN A 5 2.26 -29.43 12.80
N LEU A 6 2.40 -28.15 12.59
CA LEU A 6 1.26 -27.21 12.55
C LEU A 6 0.23 -27.57 11.46
N ALA A 7 0.70 -27.93 10.25
CA ALA A 7 -0.22 -28.32 9.16
C ALA A 7 -1.02 -29.58 9.54
N GLY A 8 -0.39 -30.55 10.18
CA GLY A 8 -1.05 -31.75 10.68
C GLY A 8 -2.05 -31.47 11.79
N LEU A 9 -1.67 -30.61 12.75
CA LEU A 9 -2.56 -30.22 13.86
C LEU A 9 -3.81 -29.47 13.35
N LEU A 10 -3.67 -28.57 12.38
CA LEU A 10 -4.80 -27.84 11.80
C LEU A 10 -5.72 -28.80 11.00
N ALA A 11 -5.17 -29.74 10.26
CA ALA A 11 -5.95 -30.74 9.53
C ALA A 11 -6.71 -31.69 10.46
N GLU A 12 -6.05 -32.17 11.52
CA GLU A 12 -6.65 -33.04 12.56
C GLU A 12 -7.81 -32.28 13.25
N GLN A 13 -7.58 -31.02 13.66
CA GLN A 13 -8.59 -30.21 14.29
C GLN A 13 -9.79 -29.95 13.35
N ALA A 14 -9.53 -29.66 12.08
CA ALA A 14 -10.61 -29.44 11.09
C ALA A 14 -11.45 -30.69 10.87
N SER A 15 -10.82 -31.87 10.86
CA SER A 15 -11.51 -33.15 10.74
C SER A 15 -12.32 -33.50 12.00
N GLU A 16 -11.72 -33.39 13.18
CA GLU A 16 -12.38 -33.70 14.46
C GLU A 16 -13.55 -32.78 14.76
N ALA A 17 -13.43 -31.49 14.40
CA ALA A 17 -14.48 -30.48 14.59
C ALA A 17 -15.54 -30.49 13.48
N GLY A 18 -15.40 -31.30 12.43
CA GLY A 18 -16.37 -31.41 11.33
C GLY A 18 -16.34 -30.19 10.39
N TRP A 19 -15.19 -29.53 10.23
CA TRP A 19 -15.08 -28.33 9.39
C TRP A 19 -14.70 -28.62 7.94
N TYR A 20 -14.42 -29.87 7.55
CA TYR A 20 -13.88 -30.21 6.24
C TYR A 20 -14.69 -29.67 5.06
N ASP A 21 -16.02 -29.69 5.17
CA ASP A 21 -16.93 -29.23 4.12
C ASP A 21 -17.29 -27.73 4.26
N ARG A 22 -16.82 -27.07 5.32
CA ARG A 22 -17.08 -25.64 5.52
C ARG A 22 -16.15 -24.81 4.61
N PRO A 23 -16.62 -23.64 4.12
CA PRO A 23 -15.76 -22.68 3.45
C PRO A 23 -14.60 -22.25 4.36
N ALA A 24 -13.37 -22.37 3.87
CA ALA A 24 -12.19 -21.76 4.47
C ALA A 24 -11.88 -20.42 3.81
N PHE A 25 -12.03 -20.37 2.48
CA PHE A 25 -11.71 -19.17 1.71
C PHE A 25 -12.77 -18.88 0.66
N TYR A 26 -13.17 -17.60 0.62
CA TYR A 26 -13.92 -17.00 -0.47
C TYR A 26 -12.91 -16.27 -1.37
N ALA A 27 -12.67 -16.81 -2.55
CA ALA A 27 -11.79 -16.26 -3.59
C ALA A 27 -12.56 -16.18 -4.92
N ALA A 28 -11.92 -16.46 -6.06
CA ALA A 28 -12.64 -16.68 -7.34
C ALA A 28 -13.69 -17.79 -7.17
N ASP A 29 -13.27 -18.90 -6.54
CA ASP A 29 -14.13 -20.00 -6.11
C ASP A 29 -14.15 -20.08 -4.58
N VAL A 30 -15.15 -20.78 -4.05
CA VAL A 30 -15.20 -21.13 -2.63
C VAL A 30 -14.34 -22.37 -2.42
N VAL A 31 -13.35 -22.25 -1.52
CA VAL A 31 -12.46 -23.37 -1.18
C VAL A 31 -12.72 -23.79 0.26
N THR A 32 -12.99 -25.11 0.46
CA THR A 32 -13.29 -25.67 1.79
C THR A 32 -12.02 -25.94 2.59
N HIS A 33 -12.17 -26.12 3.91
CA HIS A 33 -11.08 -26.54 4.79
C HIS A 33 -10.48 -27.88 4.30
N GLY A 34 -11.31 -28.84 3.94
CA GLY A 34 -10.86 -30.14 3.40
C GLY A 34 -10.03 -29.97 2.14
N GLN A 35 -10.48 -29.16 1.19
CA GLN A 35 -9.69 -28.89 -0.03
C GLN A 35 -8.34 -28.25 0.25
N ILE A 36 -8.24 -27.36 1.25
CA ILE A 36 -6.97 -26.77 1.65
C ILE A 36 -6.04 -27.82 2.25
N HIS A 37 -6.51 -28.60 3.20
CA HIS A 37 -5.68 -29.62 3.89
C HIS A 37 -5.27 -30.75 2.97
N ASP A 38 -6.18 -31.27 2.15
CA ASP A 38 -5.90 -32.33 1.15
C ASP A 38 -4.95 -31.82 0.06
N GLY A 39 -5.15 -30.60 -0.41
CA GLY A 39 -4.25 -29.96 -1.37
C GLY A 39 -2.85 -29.79 -0.81
N ALA A 40 -2.74 -29.31 0.42
CA ALA A 40 -1.45 -29.18 1.12
C ALA A 40 -0.75 -30.53 1.31
N ALA A 41 -1.49 -31.58 1.67
CA ALA A 41 -0.92 -32.92 1.82
C ALA A 41 -0.42 -33.49 0.47
N ARG A 42 -1.14 -33.27 -0.63
CA ARG A 42 -0.71 -33.65 -1.99
C ARG A 42 0.52 -32.84 -2.44
N LEU A 43 0.53 -31.52 -2.23
CA LEU A 43 1.67 -30.67 -2.51
C LEU A 43 2.89 -31.07 -1.68
N GLY A 44 2.71 -31.47 -0.43
CA GLY A 44 3.78 -32.05 0.39
C GLY A 44 4.45 -33.22 -0.27
N GLU A 45 3.68 -34.14 -0.90
CA GLU A 45 4.23 -35.25 -1.68
C GLU A 45 4.96 -34.76 -2.96
N VAL A 46 4.44 -33.75 -3.64
CA VAL A 46 5.13 -33.15 -4.78
C VAL A 46 6.48 -32.57 -4.36
N LEU A 47 6.53 -31.84 -3.24
CA LEU A 47 7.79 -31.30 -2.71
C LEU A 47 8.77 -32.43 -2.36
N ARG A 48 8.31 -33.49 -1.74
CA ARG A 48 9.13 -34.70 -1.44
C ARG A 48 9.67 -35.33 -2.73
N ASN A 49 8.83 -35.54 -3.73
CA ASN A 49 9.21 -36.11 -5.03
C ASN A 49 10.21 -35.25 -5.79
N ARG A 50 10.19 -33.96 -5.55
CA ARG A 50 11.18 -32.99 -6.08
C ARG A 50 12.45 -32.92 -5.24
N GLY A 51 12.59 -33.75 -4.22
CA GLY A 51 13.80 -33.94 -3.41
C GLY A 51 13.91 -32.95 -2.23
N LEU A 52 12.82 -32.26 -1.85
CA LEU A 52 12.83 -31.43 -0.64
C LEU A 52 12.60 -32.30 0.62
N SER A 53 13.34 -31.98 1.66
CA SER A 53 13.35 -32.67 2.94
C SER A 53 13.27 -31.73 4.13
N SER A 54 13.00 -32.26 5.30
CA SER A 54 12.96 -31.46 6.53
C SER A 54 14.25 -30.63 6.72
N GLY A 55 14.11 -29.37 7.05
CA GLY A 55 15.20 -28.43 7.20
C GLY A 55 15.57 -27.64 5.92
N ASP A 56 15.08 -28.06 4.75
CA ASP A 56 15.19 -27.25 3.52
C ASP A 56 14.36 -25.96 3.62
N ARG A 57 14.68 -25.02 2.74
CA ARG A 57 14.02 -23.71 2.67
C ARG A 57 13.33 -23.54 1.32
N VAL A 58 12.11 -23.03 1.36
CA VAL A 58 11.34 -22.64 0.17
C VAL A 58 11.00 -21.16 0.28
N LEU A 59 11.29 -20.39 -0.78
CA LEU A 59 10.87 -18.99 -0.91
C LEU A 59 9.57 -18.95 -1.70
N LEU A 60 8.47 -18.56 -1.06
CA LEU A 60 7.15 -18.36 -1.66
C LEU A 60 6.99 -16.88 -2.02
N CYS A 61 6.98 -16.57 -3.31
CA CYS A 61 6.80 -15.21 -3.83
C CYS A 61 5.58 -15.18 -4.77
N LEU A 62 4.40 -15.12 -4.16
CA LEU A 62 3.10 -15.26 -4.82
C LEU A 62 2.11 -14.20 -4.32
N PRO A 63 1.13 -13.80 -5.13
CA PRO A 63 -0.01 -13.03 -4.66
C PRO A 63 -0.86 -13.88 -3.69
N ASP A 64 -1.70 -13.18 -2.90
CA ASP A 64 -2.63 -13.85 -2.00
C ASP A 64 -3.59 -14.74 -2.78
N SER A 65 -3.63 -16.01 -2.40
CA SER A 65 -4.47 -17.02 -3.05
C SER A 65 -4.62 -18.26 -2.16
N PRO A 66 -5.63 -19.10 -2.35
CA PRO A 66 -5.71 -20.39 -1.72
C PRO A 66 -4.49 -21.30 -2.05
N ASP A 67 -3.90 -21.15 -3.24
CA ASP A 67 -2.70 -21.89 -3.65
C ASP A 67 -1.49 -21.53 -2.78
N LEU A 68 -1.30 -20.23 -2.47
CA LEU A 68 -0.25 -19.80 -1.54
C LEU A 68 -0.43 -20.45 -0.17
N VAL A 69 -1.68 -20.54 0.33
CA VAL A 69 -1.98 -21.18 1.60
C VAL A 69 -1.65 -22.68 1.56
N GLN A 70 -2.08 -23.39 0.50
CA GLN A 70 -1.77 -24.80 0.32
C GLN A 70 -0.25 -25.05 0.23
N LEU A 71 0.50 -24.22 -0.49
CA LEU A 71 1.96 -24.28 -0.61
C LEU A 71 2.66 -24.02 0.73
N LEU A 72 2.20 -23.03 1.49
CA LEU A 72 2.70 -22.78 2.84
C LEU A 72 2.49 -24.00 3.73
N LEU A 73 1.27 -24.52 3.80
CA LEU A 73 0.96 -25.69 4.61
C LEU A 73 1.72 -26.96 4.12
N ALA A 74 1.95 -27.10 2.81
CA ALA A 74 2.73 -28.19 2.24
C ALA A 74 4.20 -28.15 2.69
N CYS A 75 4.80 -26.95 2.73
CA CYS A 75 6.14 -26.79 3.32
C CYS A 75 6.14 -27.23 4.79
N LEU A 76 5.19 -26.75 5.58
CA LEU A 76 5.06 -27.12 6.99
C LEU A 76 4.82 -28.62 7.16
N ALA A 77 3.97 -29.23 6.33
CA ALA A 77 3.68 -30.66 6.34
C ALA A 77 4.96 -31.52 6.20
N ARG A 78 5.95 -30.99 5.43
CA ARG A 78 7.23 -31.70 5.18
C ARG A 78 8.36 -31.23 6.09
N GLY A 79 8.11 -30.35 7.07
CA GLY A 79 9.16 -29.77 7.90
C GLY A 79 10.13 -28.89 7.12
N VAL A 80 9.70 -28.41 5.96
CA VAL A 80 10.41 -27.42 5.12
C VAL A 80 10.06 -26.02 5.60
N MET A 81 11.06 -25.17 5.79
CA MET A 81 10.84 -23.80 6.25
C MET A 81 10.40 -22.91 5.10
N ALA A 82 9.23 -22.30 5.23
CA ALA A 82 8.68 -21.38 4.23
C ALA A 82 9.07 -19.94 4.51
N PHE A 83 9.59 -19.24 3.49
CA PHE A 83 9.85 -17.81 3.52
C PHE A 83 8.83 -17.10 2.64
N LEU A 84 8.10 -16.15 3.18
CA LEU A 84 7.06 -15.40 2.47
C LEU A 84 7.62 -14.09 1.97
N ALA A 85 7.72 -13.92 0.66
CA ALA A 85 8.23 -12.70 0.02
C ALA A 85 7.11 -11.94 -0.69
N ASN A 86 7.19 -10.61 -0.65
CA ASN A 86 6.27 -9.73 -1.35
C ASN A 86 6.54 -9.77 -2.87
N PRO A 87 5.59 -10.19 -3.72
CA PRO A 87 5.76 -10.26 -5.18
C PRO A 87 5.85 -8.89 -5.85
N GLU A 88 5.42 -7.81 -5.17
CA GLU A 88 5.38 -6.45 -5.72
C GLU A 88 6.70 -5.68 -5.53
N LEU A 89 7.72 -6.29 -4.89
CA LEU A 89 9.02 -5.65 -4.67
C LEU A 89 9.82 -5.52 -5.97
N HIS A 90 10.78 -4.60 -5.95
CA HIS A 90 11.73 -4.45 -7.05
C HIS A 90 12.57 -5.74 -7.25
N ARG A 91 13.10 -5.92 -8.46
CA ARG A 91 13.92 -7.08 -8.83
C ARG A 91 15.12 -7.30 -7.89
N ASP A 92 15.76 -6.23 -7.46
CA ASP A 92 16.94 -6.30 -6.59
C ASP A 92 16.58 -6.80 -5.18
N ASP A 93 15.40 -6.46 -4.69
CA ASP A 93 14.91 -6.95 -3.39
C ASP A 93 14.57 -8.44 -3.47
N HIS A 94 13.99 -8.90 -4.58
CA HIS A 94 13.77 -10.33 -4.82
C HIS A 94 15.09 -11.11 -4.88
N ALA A 95 16.10 -10.58 -5.58
CA ALA A 95 17.42 -11.17 -5.62
C ALA A 95 18.10 -11.16 -4.24
N LEU A 96 17.89 -10.12 -3.45
CA LEU A 96 18.37 -10.04 -2.07
C LEU A 96 17.68 -11.08 -1.17
N ALA A 97 16.36 -11.22 -1.28
CA ALA A 97 15.59 -12.22 -0.55
C ALA A 97 16.08 -13.64 -0.88
N ALA A 98 16.28 -13.95 -2.16
CA ALA A 98 16.81 -15.26 -2.59
C ALA A 98 18.23 -15.50 -2.06
N ARG A 99 19.14 -14.51 -2.14
CA ARG A 99 20.49 -14.65 -1.56
C ARG A 99 20.48 -14.81 -0.05
N ASN A 100 19.59 -14.11 0.66
CA ASN A 100 19.48 -14.22 2.11
C ASN A 100 18.91 -15.56 2.54
N THR A 101 17.88 -16.05 1.84
CA THR A 101 17.20 -17.31 2.16
C THR A 101 18.00 -18.54 1.74
N GLU A 102 18.77 -18.46 0.64
CA GLU A 102 19.42 -19.62 -0.03
C GLU A 102 18.43 -20.78 -0.18
N PRO A 103 17.31 -20.59 -0.89
CA PRO A 103 16.24 -21.57 -0.94
C PRO A 103 16.60 -22.78 -1.81
N ALA A 104 16.21 -23.98 -1.38
CA ALA A 104 16.27 -25.18 -2.20
C ALA A 104 15.29 -25.10 -3.39
N LEU A 105 14.23 -24.31 -3.25
CA LEU A 105 13.24 -24.03 -4.29
C LEU A 105 12.64 -22.64 -4.07
N VAL A 106 12.48 -21.89 -5.15
CA VAL A 106 11.63 -20.69 -5.21
C VAL A 106 10.33 -21.07 -5.90
N VAL A 107 9.19 -20.72 -5.31
CA VAL A 107 7.87 -20.88 -5.94
C VAL A 107 7.31 -19.50 -6.23
N THR A 108 6.98 -19.25 -7.49
CA THR A 108 6.53 -17.93 -7.96
C THR A 108 5.61 -18.07 -9.17
N SER A 109 5.17 -16.94 -9.73
CA SER A 109 4.50 -16.88 -11.02
C SER A 109 5.49 -16.81 -12.17
N ASP A 110 5.05 -17.15 -13.39
CA ASP A 110 5.87 -17.07 -14.60
C ASP A 110 6.48 -15.66 -14.78
N ALA A 111 5.69 -14.62 -14.59
CA ALA A 111 6.11 -13.22 -14.72
C ALA A 111 7.29 -12.81 -13.81
N LEU A 112 7.51 -13.52 -12.70
CA LEU A 112 8.58 -13.21 -11.76
C LEU A 112 9.77 -14.20 -11.84
N ARG A 113 9.65 -15.26 -12.63
CA ARG A 113 10.62 -16.37 -12.71
C ARG A 113 12.07 -15.90 -12.89
N ASP A 114 12.29 -14.98 -13.82
CA ASP A 114 13.63 -14.50 -14.17
C ASP A 114 14.29 -13.63 -13.10
N ARG A 115 13.53 -13.18 -12.11
CA ARG A 115 14.04 -12.36 -11.00
C ARG A 115 14.84 -13.18 -9.97
N PHE A 116 14.74 -14.51 -9.99
CA PHE A 116 15.31 -15.41 -9.01
C PHE A 116 16.49 -16.27 -9.52
N GLN A 117 16.99 -15.97 -10.72
CA GLN A 117 18.17 -16.66 -11.24
C GLN A 117 19.42 -16.36 -10.39
N PRO A 118 20.31 -17.34 -10.10
CA PRO A 118 20.34 -18.72 -10.60
C PRO A 118 19.60 -19.76 -9.74
N SER A 119 18.69 -19.38 -8.84
CA SER A 119 17.96 -20.31 -7.98
C SER A 119 17.12 -21.31 -8.79
N ARG A 120 16.84 -22.48 -8.20
CA ARG A 120 15.85 -23.42 -8.73
C ARG A 120 14.46 -22.83 -8.56
N VAL A 121 13.72 -22.61 -9.65
CA VAL A 121 12.39 -21.98 -9.65
C VAL A 121 11.36 -22.96 -10.19
N ALA A 122 10.19 -23.03 -9.54
CA ALA A 122 9.00 -23.69 -10.01
C ALA A 122 7.82 -22.69 -10.06
N GLU A 123 6.92 -22.85 -11.00
CA GLU A 123 5.67 -22.14 -11.03
C GLU A 123 4.66 -22.80 -10.09
N ALA A 124 3.87 -21.95 -9.39
CA ALA A 124 2.81 -22.46 -8.53
C ALA A 124 1.82 -23.34 -9.31
N ALA A 125 1.38 -22.91 -10.50
CA ALA A 125 0.45 -23.66 -11.34
C ALA A 125 0.98 -25.04 -11.75
N GLU A 126 2.31 -25.17 -12.00
CA GLU A 126 2.96 -26.45 -12.29
C GLU A 126 2.83 -27.39 -11.07
N LEU A 127 3.16 -26.92 -9.87
CA LEU A 127 3.07 -27.70 -8.64
C LEU A 127 1.64 -28.11 -8.32
N MET A 128 0.67 -27.22 -8.53
CA MET A 128 -0.76 -27.54 -8.34
C MET A 128 -1.22 -28.62 -9.33
N SER A 129 -0.79 -28.54 -10.59
CA SER A 129 -1.09 -29.57 -11.60
C SER A 129 -0.48 -30.92 -11.27
N GLU A 130 0.74 -30.97 -10.72
CA GLU A 130 1.37 -32.21 -10.22
C GLU A 130 0.61 -32.76 -9.00
N ALA A 131 0.21 -31.89 -8.05
CA ALA A 131 -0.52 -32.29 -6.86
C ALA A 131 -1.85 -32.96 -7.18
N ALA A 132 -2.54 -32.57 -8.24
CA ALA A 132 -3.76 -33.20 -8.68
C ALA A 132 -3.60 -34.69 -9.08
N ARG A 133 -2.36 -35.12 -9.35
CA ARG A 133 -2.04 -36.47 -9.83
C ARG A 133 -1.46 -37.40 -8.77
N VAL A 134 -1.19 -36.89 -7.56
CA VAL A 134 -0.60 -37.65 -6.47
C VAL A 134 -1.61 -37.81 -5.33
N ALA A 135 -1.50 -38.94 -4.59
CA ALA A 135 -2.31 -39.13 -3.38
C ALA A 135 -1.84 -38.19 -2.26
N PRO A 136 -2.72 -37.78 -1.33
CA PRO A 136 -2.31 -37.04 -0.15
C PRO A 136 -1.27 -37.82 0.66
N GLY A 137 -0.20 -37.12 1.08
CA GLY A 137 0.84 -37.67 1.93
C GLY A 137 0.58 -37.48 3.41
N GLY A 138 1.42 -38.09 4.25
CA GLY A 138 1.42 -37.85 5.69
C GLY A 138 2.16 -36.56 6.07
N TYR A 139 2.01 -36.20 7.33
CA TYR A 139 2.71 -35.06 7.95
C TYR A 139 4.01 -35.53 8.60
N GLU A 140 5.11 -34.86 8.33
CA GLU A 140 6.39 -35.14 8.94
C GLU A 140 6.31 -34.93 10.46
N PRO A 141 6.77 -35.86 11.30
CA PRO A 141 6.79 -35.67 12.73
C PRO A 141 7.72 -34.53 13.13
N MET A 142 7.15 -33.46 13.71
CA MET A 142 7.89 -32.26 14.13
C MET A 142 7.64 -31.97 15.61
N GLY A 143 8.65 -31.40 16.28
CA GLY A 143 8.44 -30.75 17.58
C GLY A 143 7.80 -29.37 17.38
N GLY A 144 7.01 -28.88 18.35
CA GLY A 144 6.44 -27.55 18.30
C GLY A 144 7.49 -26.44 18.23
N ASP A 145 8.71 -26.68 18.71
CA ASP A 145 9.84 -25.75 18.66
C ASP A 145 10.62 -25.79 17.34
N ALA A 146 10.29 -26.68 16.41
CA ALA A 146 10.92 -26.71 15.10
C ALA A 146 10.56 -25.46 14.30
N LEU A 147 11.52 -25.00 13.49
CA LEU A 147 11.33 -23.83 12.63
C LEU A 147 10.30 -24.15 11.55
N ALA A 148 9.39 -23.23 11.30
CA ALA A 148 8.26 -23.43 10.41
C ALA A 148 8.26 -22.45 9.24
N TYR A 149 8.30 -21.17 9.52
CA TYR A 149 8.24 -20.14 8.49
C TYR A 149 8.96 -18.86 8.92
N ALA A 150 9.18 -17.99 7.98
CA ALA A 150 9.68 -16.64 8.22
C ALA A 150 8.91 -15.62 7.39
N THR A 151 8.67 -14.45 7.98
CA THR A 151 8.11 -13.28 7.31
C THR A 151 9.11 -12.14 7.35
N TYR A 152 9.21 -11.41 6.22
CA TYR A 152 10.11 -10.27 6.15
C TYR A 152 9.50 -9.05 6.85
N THR A 153 10.33 -8.38 7.69
CA THR A 153 9.92 -7.11 8.29
C THR A 153 9.99 -6.00 7.24
N SER A 154 9.04 -5.08 7.28
CA SER A 154 9.03 -3.87 6.47
C SER A 154 9.99 -2.81 7.04
N GLY A 155 11.26 -3.15 7.26
CA GLY A 155 12.21 -2.28 7.97
C GLY A 155 12.31 -0.88 7.36
N THR A 156 12.10 0.16 8.18
CA THR A 156 12.33 1.56 7.82
C THR A 156 13.80 1.94 7.77
N THR A 157 14.70 1.05 8.27
CA THR A 157 16.12 1.35 8.54
C THR A 157 17.08 0.31 7.98
N GLY A 158 16.87 -0.19 6.74
CA GLY A 158 17.85 -1.10 6.13
C GLY A 158 17.23 -2.28 5.38
N PRO A 159 18.05 -3.25 4.92
CA PRO A 159 17.56 -4.39 4.17
C PRO A 159 16.56 -5.22 5.00
N PRO A 160 15.52 -5.78 4.37
CA PRO A 160 14.50 -6.58 5.04
C PRO A 160 15.10 -7.69 5.91
N LYS A 161 14.53 -7.90 7.10
CA LYS A 161 14.93 -8.95 8.03
C LYS A 161 13.84 -10.01 8.07
N ALA A 162 14.19 -11.29 7.93
CA ALA A 162 13.24 -12.40 8.01
C ALA A 162 13.14 -12.90 9.45
N ALA A 163 12.04 -12.59 10.14
CA ALA A 163 11.75 -13.08 11.49
C ALA A 163 11.30 -14.55 11.45
N ILE A 164 11.93 -15.40 12.25
CA ILE A 164 11.76 -16.85 12.22
C ILE A 164 10.75 -17.29 13.25
N HIS A 165 9.72 -18.01 12.84
CA HIS A 165 8.68 -18.59 13.69
C HIS A 165 8.69 -20.12 13.68
N ARG A 166 8.17 -20.69 14.78
CA ARG A 166 8.09 -22.13 15.01
C ARG A 166 6.69 -22.64 14.67
N HIS A 167 6.56 -23.98 14.61
CA HIS A 167 5.25 -24.63 14.43
C HIS A 167 4.24 -24.30 15.55
N ALA A 168 4.69 -24.10 16.79
CA ALA A 168 3.81 -23.79 17.92
C ALA A 168 3.33 -22.31 17.94
N ASP A 169 4.05 -21.38 17.30
CA ASP A 169 3.81 -19.96 17.45
C ASP A 169 2.41 -19.53 16.96
N PRO A 170 1.90 -19.98 15.78
CA PRO A 170 0.57 -19.62 15.33
C PRO A 170 -0.56 -19.99 16.30
N LEU A 171 -0.46 -21.13 16.98
CA LEU A 171 -1.47 -21.55 17.95
C LEU A 171 -1.53 -20.62 19.17
N THR A 172 -0.39 -20.03 19.55
CA THR A 172 -0.31 -19.07 20.66
C THR A 172 -1.06 -17.78 20.33
N PHE A 173 -0.80 -17.15 19.19
CA PHE A 173 -1.48 -15.90 18.87
C PHE A 173 -2.91 -16.12 18.38
N VAL A 174 -3.26 -17.28 17.84
CA VAL A 174 -4.66 -17.69 17.65
C VAL A 174 -5.40 -17.72 19.00
N ASP A 175 -4.83 -18.37 20.03
CA ASP A 175 -5.46 -18.38 21.35
C ASP A 175 -5.63 -16.96 21.94
N ALA A 176 -4.58 -16.14 21.83
CA ALA A 176 -4.59 -14.76 22.32
C ALA A 176 -5.60 -13.88 21.57
N MET A 177 -5.52 -13.84 20.25
CA MET A 177 -6.29 -12.90 19.45
C MET A 177 -7.68 -13.46 19.09
N CYS A 178 -7.76 -14.68 18.54
CA CYS A 178 -9.04 -15.20 18.06
C CYS A 178 -9.98 -15.56 19.21
N ARG A 179 -9.48 -16.33 20.20
CA ARG A 179 -10.34 -16.84 21.26
C ARG A 179 -10.60 -15.82 22.37
N LYS A 180 -9.56 -15.09 22.79
CA LYS A 180 -9.66 -14.17 23.93
C LYS A 180 -10.08 -12.75 23.54
N ALA A 181 -9.55 -12.19 22.44
CA ALA A 181 -9.87 -10.82 22.03
C ALA A 181 -11.09 -10.76 21.11
N LEU A 182 -11.10 -11.49 20.02
CA LEU A 182 -12.13 -11.40 18.98
C LEU A 182 -13.30 -12.37 19.18
N ARG A 183 -13.09 -13.45 19.96
CA ARG A 183 -14.07 -14.54 20.16
C ARG A 183 -14.60 -15.07 18.84
N LEU A 184 -13.66 -15.38 17.91
CA LEU A 184 -14.01 -15.94 16.62
C LEU A 184 -14.62 -17.32 16.74
N THR A 185 -15.63 -17.56 15.93
CA THR A 185 -16.36 -18.81 15.81
C THR A 185 -16.28 -19.32 14.36
N PRO A 186 -16.72 -20.56 14.10
CA PRO A 186 -16.80 -21.06 12.73
C PRO A 186 -17.72 -20.28 11.79
N GLU A 187 -18.60 -19.44 12.32
CA GLU A 187 -19.54 -18.59 11.57
C GLU A 187 -18.89 -17.27 11.12
N ASP A 188 -17.72 -16.93 11.67
CA ASP A 188 -17.05 -15.67 11.35
C ASP A 188 -16.31 -15.76 10.02
N THR A 189 -16.42 -14.68 9.25
CA THR A 189 -15.67 -14.47 8.01
C THR A 189 -14.83 -13.20 8.15
N GLY A 190 -13.52 -13.32 7.93
CA GLY A 190 -12.60 -12.19 7.95
C GLY A 190 -12.36 -11.59 6.56
N LEU A 191 -12.20 -10.26 6.48
CA LEU A 191 -11.64 -9.57 5.32
C LEU A 191 -10.47 -8.71 5.81
N CYS A 192 -9.28 -8.89 5.20
CA CYS A 192 -8.06 -8.19 5.60
C CYS A 192 -7.51 -7.35 4.45
N SER A 193 -7.18 -6.07 4.72
CA SER A 193 -6.51 -5.22 3.76
C SER A 193 -5.00 -5.49 3.65
N ALA A 194 -4.41 -6.12 4.66
CA ALA A 194 -2.99 -6.48 4.66
C ALA A 194 -2.75 -7.82 3.95
N ARG A 195 -1.64 -7.90 3.21
CA ARG A 195 -1.25 -9.06 2.42
C ARG A 195 -0.70 -10.20 3.28
N MET A 196 -0.85 -11.45 2.82
CA MET A 196 -0.44 -12.67 3.55
C MET A 196 1.08 -12.80 3.76
N TYR A 197 1.89 -12.11 2.98
CA TYR A 197 3.34 -12.11 3.19
C TYR A 197 3.79 -11.18 4.35
N PHE A 198 2.85 -10.47 4.99
CA PHE A 198 3.06 -9.74 6.24
C PHE A 198 2.44 -10.49 7.42
N ALA A 199 3.07 -10.43 8.58
CA ALA A 199 2.62 -11.14 9.77
C ALA A 199 1.14 -10.85 10.12
N TYR A 200 0.69 -9.58 9.98
CA TYR A 200 -0.69 -9.19 10.23
C TYR A 200 -1.66 -9.84 9.25
N GLY A 201 -1.40 -9.76 7.94
CA GLY A 201 -2.23 -10.40 6.92
C GLY A 201 -2.21 -11.92 7.02
N LEU A 202 -1.04 -12.52 7.28
CA LEU A 202 -0.89 -13.96 7.45
C LEU A 202 -1.73 -14.49 8.62
N GLY A 203 -1.68 -13.80 9.77
CA GLY A 203 -2.50 -14.16 10.94
C GLY A 203 -3.98 -14.10 10.61
N ASN A 204 -4.44 -12.97 10.16
CA ASN A 204 -5.87 -12.67 9.95
C ASN A 204 -6.49 -13.50 8.81
N SER A 205 -5.74 -13.76 7.73
CA SER A 205 -6.27 -14.43 6.54
C SER A 205 -5.95 -15.91 6.46
N VAL A 206 -4.96 -16.43 7.22
CA VAL A 206 -4.57 -17.85 7.16
C VAL A 206 -4.76 -18.55 8.50
N TRP A 207 -4.03 -18.11 9.55
CA TRP A 207 -4.04 -18.83 10.81
C TRP A 207 -5.38 -18.77 11.52
N PHE A 208 -6.05 -17.60 11.50
CA PHE A 208 -7.31 -17.41 12.21
C PHE A 208 -8.43 -18.27 11.63
N PRO A 209 -8.77 -18.23 10.34
CA PRO A 209 -9.83 -19.08 9.79
C PRO A 209 -9.50 -20.58 9.94
N LEU A 210 -8.26 -21.00 9.63
CA LEU A 210 -7.91 -22.42 9.69
C LEU A 210 -7.96 -23.01 11.11
N ALA A 211 -7.67 -22.19 12.14
CA ALA A 211 -7.66 -22.65 13.53
C ALA A 211 -9.00 -22.45 14.26
N THR A 212 -9.97 -21.77 13.65
CA THR A 212 -11.30 -21.53 14.26
C THR A 212 -12.45 -22.17 13.49
N GLY A 213 -12.20 -22.73 12.30
CA GLY A 213 -13.23 -23.25 11.39
C GLY A 213 -14.03 -22.17 10.70
N GLY A 214 -13.65 -20.89 10.86
CA GLY A 214 -14.21 -19.75 10.14
C GLY A 214 -13.67 -19.61 8.73
N SER A 215 -13.92 -18.48 8.10
CA SER A 215 -13.53 -18.21 6.72
C SER A 215 -12.74 -16.92 6.57
N ALA A 216 -12.03 -16.75 5.47
CA ALA A 216 -11.49 -15.46 5.05
C ALA A 216 -11.83 -15.17 3.58
N VAL A 217 -12.04 -13.89 3.27
CA VAL A 217 -12.15 -13.42 1.88
C VAL A 217 -10.73 -13.12 1.40
N ILE A 218 -10.32 -13.78 0.32
CA ILE A 218 -9.00 -13.60 -0.31
C ILE A 218 -9.17 -12.90 -1.65
N ASN A 219 -8.38 -11.84 -1.85
CA ASN A 219 -8.27 -11.14 -3.11
C ASN A 219 -6.81 -11.13 -3.57
N SER A 220 -6.54 -11.57 -4.80
CA SER A 220 -5.18 -11.59 -5.36
C SER A 220 -4.61 -10.19 -5.58
N ALA A 221 -5.45 -9.24 -5.97
CA ALA A 221 -5.10 -7.82 -6.04
C ALA A 221 -5.11 -7.16 -4.65
N PRO A 222 -4.45 -6.00 -4.45
CA PRO A 222 -4.57 -5.22 -3.22
C PRO A 222 -6.03 -4.89 -2.88
N VAL A 223 -6.40 -5.05 -1.61
CA VAL A 223 -7.75 -4.70 -1.13
C VAL A 223 -7.80 -3.19 -0.92
N THR A 224 -8.25 -2.46 -1.97
CA THR A 224 -8.56 -1.03 -1.86
C THR A 224 -9.84 -0.80 -1.06
N PRO A 225 -10.16 0.42 -0.60
CA PRO A 225 -11.45 0.72 0.02
C PRO A 225 -12.66 0.28 -0.80
N GLU A 226 -12.64 0.56 -2.10
CA GLU A 226 -13.70 0.21 -3.04
C GLU A 226 -13.82 -1.32 -3.20
N ALA A 227 -12.68 -2.01 -3.35
CA ALA A 227 -12.65 -3.47 -3.37
C ALA A 227 -13.19 -4.06 -2.07
N ALA A 228 -12.83 -3.49 -0.90
CA ALA A 228 -13.35 -3.94 0.38
C ALA A 228 -14.87 -3.78 0.47
N ALA A 229 -15.43 -2.66 -0.03
CA ALA A 229 -16.87 -2.44 -0.07
C ALA A 229 -17.59 -3.48 -0.95
N ILE A 230 -17.05 -3.76 -2.15
CA ILE A 230 -17.59 -4.78 -3.08
C ILE A 230 -17.51 -6.17 -2.44
N LEU A 231 -16.36 -6.55 -1.90
CA LEU A 231 -16.15 -7.85 -1.27
C LEU A 231 -17.02 -8.02 -0.02
N SER A 232 -17.19 -6.95 0.77
CA SER A 232 -18.06 -6.98 1.95
C SER A 232 -19.52 -7.14 1.57
N ALA A 233 -20.00 -6.43 0.57
CA ALA A 233 -21.37 -6.59 0.07
C ALA A 233 -21.62 -8.00 -0.52
N ARG A 234 -20.60 -8.60 -1.15
CA ARG A 234 -20.69 -9.93 -1.78
C ARG A 234 -20.63 -11.08 -0.79
N PHE A 235 -19.69 -11.05 0.15
CA PHE A 235 -19.37 -12.20 0.99
C PHE A 235 -19.78 -12.02 2.46
N GLY A 236 -20.22 -10.83 2.86
CA GLY A 236 -20.74 -10.57 4.19
C GLY A 236 -19.72 -10.86 5.32
N PRO A 237 -18.46 -10.35 5.28
CA PRO A 237 -17.53 -10.58 6.37
C PRO A 237 -18.08 -10.04 7.69
N SER A 238 -17.77 -10.74 8.78
CA SER A 238 -18.11 -10.32 10.14
C SER A 238 -17.01 -9.48 10.80
N VAL A 239 -15.78 -9.58 10.32
CA VAL A 239 -14.61 -8.85 10.83
C VAL A 239 -13.82 -8.23 9.69
N LEU A 240 -13.57 -6.92 9.77
CA LEU A 240 -12.71 -6.20 8.84
C LEU A 240 -11.39 -5.82 9.53
N TYR A 241 -10.27 -6.30 8.96
CA TYR A 241 -8.93 -6.01 9.44
C TYR A 241 -8.25 -5.00 8.52
N GLY A 242 -7.67 -3.95 9.09
CA GLY A 242 -6.99 -2.93 8.30
C GLY A 242 -5.99 -2.11 9.08
N VAL A 243 -5.42 -1.13 8.40
CA VAL A 243 -4.55 -0.11 8.99
C VAL A 243 -5.29 1.23 9.02
N PRO A 244 -4.93 2.19 9.91
CA PRO A 244 -5.63 3.47 10.03
C PRO A 244 -5.84 4.22 8.70
N ASN A 245 -4.78 4.30 7.87
CA ASN A 245 -4.87 4.96 6.56
C ASN A 245 -5.89 4.29 5.60
N PHE A 246 -5.97 2.96 5.61
CA PHE A 246 -6.99 2.24 4.85
C PHE A 246 -8.40 2.62 5.32
N PHE A 247 -8.63 2.65 6.64
CA PHE A 247 -9.92 2.98 7.22
C PHE A 247 -10.33 4.44 6.97
N ALA A 248 -9.40 5.39 7.04
CA ALA A 248 -9.68 6.79 6.69
C ALA A 248 -10.24 6.89 5.26
N ARG A 249 -9.60 6.21 4.31
CA ARG A 249 -10.07 6.17 2.92
C ARG A 249 -11.40 5.43 2.74
N VAL A 250 -11.69 4.41 3.56
CA VAL A 250 -13.02 3.74 3.56
C VAL A 250 -14.12 4.73 3.91
N ILE A 251 -13.93 5.55 4.95
CA ILE A 251 -14.90 6.60 5.33
C ILE A 251 -15.11 7.59 4.18
N ASP A 252 -14.03 7.98 3.51
CA ASP A 252 -14.07 9.05 2.50
C ASP A 252 -14.65 8.58 1.16
N SER A 253 -14.55 7.28 0.81
CA SER A 253 -14.89 6.78 -0.52
C SER A 253 -16.00 5.73 -0.58
N CYS A 254 -16.45 5.18 0.55
CA CYS A 254 -17.39 4.07 0.58
C CYS A 254 -18.72 4.40 1.26
N SER A 255 -19.76 3.62 0.94
CA SER A 255 -21.02 3.65 1.69
C SER A 255 -20.97 2.69 2.88
N PRO A 256 -21.41 3.12 4.09
CA PRO A 256 -21.49 2.24 5.25
C PRO A 256 -22.42 1.02 5.02
N ASP A 257 -23.37 1.12 4.10
CA ASP A 257 -24.28 0.03 3.74
C ASP A 257 -23.57 -1.22 3.23
N SER A 258 -22.40 -1.05 2.62
CA SER A 258 -21.57 -2.17 2.11
C SER A 258 -21.01 -3.04 3.24
N PHE A 259 -20.98 -2.53 4.47
CA PHE A 259 -20.33 -3.14 5.62
C PHE A 259 -21.29 -3.59 6.73
N ARG A 260 -22.59 -3.70 6.45
CA ARG A 260 -23.63 -4.03 7.43
C ARG A 260 -23.45 -5.38 8.14
N SER A 261 -22.70 -6.30 7.56
CA SER A 261 -22.41 -7.62 8.13
C SER A 261 -21.37 -7.59 9.24
N LEU A 262 -20.59 -6.52 9.34
CA LEU A 262 -19.51 -6.42 10.33
C LEU A 262 -20.05 -6.37 11.76
N ARG A 263 -19.42 -7.15 12.63
CA ARG A 263 -19.64 -7.09 14.08
C ARG A 263 -18.51 -6.37 14.82
N CYS A 264 -17.35 -6.23 14.21
CA CYS A 264 -16.24 -5.41 14.70
C CYS A 264 -15.26 -5.07 13.59
N VAL A 265 -14.46 -4.03 13.82
CA VAL A 265 -13.34 -3.59 13.00
C VAL A 265 -12.06 -3.70 13.82
N VAL A 266 -10.98 -4.18 13.22
CA VAL A 266 -9.68 -4.36 13.89
C VAL A 266 -8.62 -3.53 13.18
N SER A 267 -8.05 -2.58 13.89
CA SER A 267 -6.96 -1.73 13.41
C SER A 267 -5.63 -2.15 14.04
N ALA A 268 -4.58 -2.21 13.26
CA ALA A 268 -3.22 -2.42 13.76
C ALA A 268 -2.17 -1.93 12.74
N GLY A 269 -0.91 -1.92 13.16
CA GLY A 269 0.24 -1.60 12.30
C GLY A 269 0.67 -0.14 12.34
N GLU A 270 -0.23 0.77 12.66
CA GLU A 270 0.01 2.20 12.94
C GLU A 270 -0.87 2.60 14.12
N ALA A 271 -0.62 3.77 14.72
CA ALA A 271 -1.51 4.28 15.76
C ALA A 271 -2.85 4.73 15.14
N LEU A 272 -3.93 4.29 15.72
CA LEU A 272 -5.26 4.78 15.41
C LEU A 272 -5.56 6.02 16.26
N GLU A 273 -5.55 7.18 15.63
CA GLU A 273 -5.87 8.44 16.29
C GLU A 273 -7.33 8.46 16.77
N LEU A 274 -7.56 9.06 17.95
CA LEU A 274 -8.89 9.04 18.58
C LEU A 274 -9.99 9.61 17.67
N GLY A 275 -9.73 10.74 17.00
CA GLY A 275 -10.70 11.34 16.07
C GLY A 275 -11.06 10.44 14.89
N LEU A 276 -10.10 9.68 14.35
CA LEU A 276 -10.39 8.68 13.32
C LEU A 276 -11.17 7.49 13.90
N ALA A 277 -10.84 7.03 15.11
CA ALA A 277 -11.57 5.95 15.77
C ALA A 277 -13.04 6.32 16.03
N GLU A 278 -13.33 7.56 16.43
CA GLU A 278 -14.67 8.09 16.62
C GLU A 278 -15.45 8.15 15.30
N ARG A 279 -14.84 8.65 14.22
CA ARG A 279 -15.43 8.66 12.87
C ARG A 279 -15.73 7.23 12.38
N LEU A 280 -14.83 6.28 12.63
CA LEU A 280 -15.04 4.86 12.28
C LEU A 280 -16.22 4.27 13.04
N MET A 281 -16.32 4.56 14.33
CA MET A 281 -17.45 4.09 15.15
C MET A 281 -18.77 4.62 14.62
N GLU A 282 -18.85 5.89 14.25
CA GLU A 282 -20.04 6.49 13.63
C GLU A 282 -20.32 5.85 12.25
N PHE A 283 -19.32 5.76 11.38
CA PHE A 283 -19.45 5.20 10.03
C PHE A 283 -19.96 3.74 10.04
N PHE A 284 -19.43 2.90 10.93
CA PHE A 284 -19.83 1.49 11.05
C PHE A 284 -21.01 1.26 12.00
N GLY A 285 -21.75 2.31 12.40
CA GLY A 285 -23.00 2.17 13.17
C GLY A 285 -22.81 1.75 14.63
N GLY A 286 -21.70 2.13 15.27
CA GLY A 286 -21.45 1.91 16.70
C GLY A 286 -20.88 0.54 17.07
N ILE A 287 -20.45 -0.28 16.10
CA ILE A 287 -19.77 -1.55 16.39
C ILE A 287 -18.38 -1.31 17.01
N PRO A 288 -17.81 -2.27 17.76
CA PRO A 288 -16.48 -2.14 18.34
C PRO A 288 -15.40 -1.85 17.32
N ILE A 289 -14.63 -0.77 17.54
CA ILE A 289 -13.42 -0.44 16.81
C ILE A 289 -12.24 -0.82 17.71
N LEU A 290 -11.56 -1.89 17.35
CA LEU A 290 -10.51 -2.51 18.17
C LEU A 290 -9.15 -2.10 17.63
N ASP A 291 -8.43 -1.29 18.39
CA ASP A 291 -7.02 -1.02 18.10
C ASP A 291 -6.12 -2.00 18.85
N GLY A 292 -4.92 -2.23 18.33
CA GLY A 292 -3.96 -3.12 18.95
C GLY A 292 -2.55 -2.98 18.39
N ILE A 293 -1.57 -3.46 19.16
CA ILE A 293 -0.17 -3.50 18.76
C ILE A 293 0.35 -4.92 18.62
N GLY A 294 1.05 -5.14 17.52
CA GLY A 294 1.77 -6.35 17.22
C GLY A 294 3.05 -6.07 16.46
N SER A 295 3.86 -7.07 16.28
CA SER A 295 5.06 -6.98 15.46
C SER A 295 5.33 -8.28 14.70
N THR A 296 6.19 -8.18 13.68
CA THR A 296 6.62 -9.37 12.94
C THR A 296 7.39 -10.34 13.83
N GLU A 297 8.13 -9.83 14.81
CA GLU A 297 8.91 -10.61 15.77
C GLU A 297 8.05 -11.35 16.81
N VAL A 298 6.83 -10.85 17.08
CA VAL A 298 5.84 -11.55 17.93
C VAL A 298 4.93 -12.44 17.07
N GLY A 299 4.91 -12.19 15.74
CA GLY A 299 4.11 -12.93 14.76
C GLY A 299 2.70 -12.42 14.61
N GLN A 300 2.14 -11.72 15.60
CA GLN A 300 0.81 -11.13 15.57
C GLN A 300 0.63 -10.09 16.70
N THR A 301 -0.59 -9.64 16.92
CA THR A 301 -1.01 -8.71 17.98
C THR A 301 -0.90 -9.35 19.37
N PHE A 302 -0.29 -8.66 20.32
CA PHE A 302 -0.09 -9.10 21.70
C PHE A 302 -0.71 -8.16 22.75
N VAL A 303 -1.08 -6.95 22.36
CA VAL A 303 -1.94 -6.04 23.13
C VAL A 303 -3.10 -5.65 22.22
N SER A 304 -4.33 -5.75 22.68
CA SER A 304 -5.52 -5.41 21.90
C SER A 304 -6.70 -5.02 22.80
N ASN A 305 -7.54 -4.19 22.25
CA ASN A 305 -8.94 -4.12 22.68
C ASN A 305 -9.63 -5.46 22.40
N ARG A 306 -10.71 -5.75 23.13
CA ARG A 306 -11.47 -6.99 23.02
C ARG A 306 -12.92 -6.65 22.65
N VAL A 307 -13.60 -7.56 21.96
CA VAL A 307 -15.01 -7.32 21.54
C VAL A 307 -15.97 -7.11 22.69
N ASP A 308 -15.64 -7.63 23.87
CA ASP A 308 -16.44 -7.49 25.10
C ASP A 308 -15.94 -6.40 26.07
N GLU A 309 -14.75 -5.85 25.81
CA GLU A 309 -14.14 -4.82 26.66
C GLU A 309 -13.17 -3.98 25.82
N TRP A 310 -13.60 -2.81 25.40
CA TRP A 310 -12.80 -1.93 24.54
C TRP A 310 -12.95 -0.46 24.94
N ARG A 311 -11.89 0.32 24.62
CA ARG A 311 -11.81 1.75 24.94
C ARG A 311 -11.10 2.48 23.80
N LEU A 312 -11.80 3.38 23.13
CA LEU A 312 -11.22 4.22 22.08
C LEU A 312 -10.01 5.02 22.59
N GLY A 313 -9.04 5.25 21.71
CA GLY A 313 -7.81 5.96 22.05
C GLY A 313 -6.82 5.14 22.87
N THR A 314 -7.05 3.82 23.04
CA THR A 314 -6.11 2.90 23.68
C THR A 314 -5.86 1.68 22.79
N LEU A 315 -4.69 1.06 22.95
CA LEU A 315 -4.36 -0.23 22.33
C LEU A 315 -5.08 -1.42 23.01
N GLY A 316 -5.86 -1.19 24.07
CA GLY A 316 -6.42 -2.24 24.88
C GLY A 316 -5.49 -2.70 26.00
N ARG A 317 -5.54 -3.99 26.33
CA ARG A 317 -4.72 -4.64 27.36
C ARG A 317 -3.90 -5.78 26.78
N VAL A 318 -2.86 -6.20 27.53
CA VAL A 318 -2.05 -7.37 27.15
C VAL A 318 -2.92 -8.62 27.04
N LEU A 319 -2.67 -9.40 25.99
CA LEU A 319 -3.36 -10.65 25.73
C LEU A 319 -2.54 -11.83 26.28
N PRO A 320 -3.02 -12.57 27.30
CA PRO A 320 -2.33 -13.76 27.75
C PRO A 320 -2.18 -14.80 26.60
N PRO A 321 -1.03 -15.47 26.47
CA PRO A 321 0.02 -15.66 27.47
C PRO A 321 1.19 -14.66 27.40
N TYR A 322 1.03 -13.53 26.73
CA TYR A 322 2.07 -12.50 26.67
C TYR A 322 2.13 -11.70 27.98
N GLU A 323 3.31 -11.23 28.31
CA GLU A 323 3.58 -10.28 29.38
C GLU A 323 4.19 -9.02 28.78
N ILE A 324 3.83 -7.87 29.33
CA ILE A 324 4.43 -6.58 28.92
C ILE A 324 4.98 -5.85 30.12
N ARG A 325 5.98 -5.02 29.88
CA ARG A 325 6.48 -4.04 30.85
C ARG A 325 6.85 -2.74 30.12
N VAL A 326 6.74 -1.64 30.81
CA VAL A 326 7.23 -0.34 30.33
C VAL A 326 8.56 -0.08 31.03
N VAL A 327 9.59 0.24 30.26
CA VAL A 327 10.94 0.53 30.77
C VAL A 327 11.19 2.02 30.65
N ALA A 328 11.46 2.65 31.78
CA ALA A 328 11.80 4.08 31.86
C ALA A 328 13.22 4.31 31.31
N PRO A 329 13.60 5.57 30.99
CA PRO A 329 14.92 5.89 30.43
C PRO A 329 16.11 5.51 31.33
N ASP A 330 15.89 5.35 32.64
CA ASP A 330 16.90 4.89 33.60
C ASP A 330 17.04 3.35 33.64
N GLY A 331 16.26 2.62 32.81
CA GLY A 331 16.27 1.16 32.74
C GLY A 331 15.39 0.47 33.77
N THR A 332 14.69 1.19 34.64
CA THR A 332 13.77 0.63 35.63
C THR A 332 12.39 0.37 35.03
N THR A 333 11.61 -0.51 35.66
CA THR A 333 10.19 -0.70 35.25
C THR A 333 9.38 0.50 35.68
N ALA A 334 8.72 1.17 34.73
CA ALA A 334 7.89 2.35 34.98
C ALA A 334 6.61 1.96 35.73
N GLY A 335 6.19 2.83 36.67
CA GLY A 335 4.90 2.70 37.33
C GLY A 335 3.71 3.10 36.44
N PRO A 336 2.47 2.86 36.92
CA PRO A 336 1.26 3.27 36.20
C PRO A 336 1.27 4.77 35.87
N GLY A 337 0.87 5.13 34.64
CA GLY A 337 0.82 6.50 34.17
C GLY A 337 2.15 7.07 33.70
N VAL A 338 3.26 6.34 33.85
CA VAL A 338 4.60 6.76 33.40
C VAL A 338 4.87 6.21 32.00
N GLU A 339 5.35 7.08 31.14
CA GLU A 339 5.73 6.72 29.75
C GLU A 339 7.12 6.06 29.71
N GLY A 340 7.28 5.08 28.82
CA GLY A 340 8.56 4.43 28.58
C GLY A 340 8.50 3.45 27.41
N ASP A 341 9.57 2.71 27.21
CA ASP A 341 9.71 1.76 26.11
C ASP A 341 8.95 0.46 26.42
N LEU A 342 8.13 0.01 25.47
CA LEU A 342 7.33 -1.21 25.61
C LEU A 342 8.18 -2.44 25.33
N TRP A 343 8.26 -3.31 26.33
CA TRP A 343 8.90 -4.60 26.22
C TRP A 343 7.85 -5.71 26.35
N VAL A 344 7.97 -6.75 25.52
CA VAL A 344 7.08 -7.90 25.53
C VAL A 344 7.84 -9.19 25.72
N ARG A 345 7.24 -10.13 26.45
CA ARG A 345 7.71 -11.52 26.60
C ARG A 345 6.56 -12.48 26.33
N GLY A 346 6.83 -13.60 25.68
CA GLY A 346 5.82 -14.62 25.41
C GLY A 346 6.35 -15.80 24.61
N PRO A 347 5.55 -16.88 24.53
CA PRO A 347 6.01 -18.13 23.93
C PRO A 347 6.17 -18.07 22.40
N ALA A 348 5.50 -17.13 21.69
CA ALA A 348 5.54 -17.01 20.24
C ALA A 348 6.52 -15.97 19.70
N ILE A 349 7.39 -15.43 20.55
CA ILE A 349 8.44 -14.51 20.08
C ILE A 349 9.40 -15.27 19.16
N ALA A 350 9.71 -14.64 18.01
CA ALA A 350 10.60 -15.16 16.99
C ALA A 350 11.95 -15.62 17.56
N LYS A 351 12.50 -16.67 17.00
CA LYS A 351 13.83 -17.20 17.41
C LYS A 351 14.98 -16.27 17.04
N GLY A 352 14.73 -15.25 16.25
CA GLY A 352 15.69 -14.30 15.73
C GLY A 352 15.41 -13.98 14.28
N TYR A 353 16.39 -13.40 13.62
CA TYR A 353 16.33 -13.12 12.18
C TYR A 353 17.21 -14.12 11.41
N TRP A 354 16.71 -14.55 10.25
CA TRP A 354 17.45 -15.48 9.40
C TRP A 354 18.78 -14.88 8.94
N ASN A 355 19.87 -15.65 9.03
CA ASN A 355 21.23 -15.28 8.67
C ASN A 355 21.72 -13.96 9.33
N ARG A 356 21.25 -13.66 10.54
CA ARG A 356 21.73 -12.52 11.34
C ARG A 356 22.05 -12.94 12.76
N PRO A 357 23.21 -12.50 13.30
CA PRO A 357 23.61 -12.81 14.67
C PRO A 357 22.86 -11.93 15.70
N ASP A 358 22.36 -10.78 15.27
CA ASP A 358 21.64 -9.84 16.11
C ASP A 358 20.22 -10.37 16.40
N SER A 359 20.04 -10.96 17.57
CA SER A 359 18.70 -11.34 18.04
C SER A 359 17.96 -10.09 18.52
N PRO A 360 16.68 -9.92 18.17
CA PRO A 360 15.86 -8.84 18.74
C PRO A 360 15.51 -9.13 20.22
N VAL A 361 15.73 -10.35 20.70
CA VAL A 361 15.38 -10.79 22.04
C VAL A 361 16.54 -10.56 22.99
N ALA A 362 16.31 -9.71 23.99
CA ALA A 362 17.25 -9.42 25.06
C ALA A 362 17.30 -10.58 26.08
N ASN A 363 18.12 -10.41 27.11
CA ASN A 363 18.23 -11.37 28.22
C ASN A 363 16.83 -11.68 28.82
N GLU A 364 16.65 -12.90 29.32
CA GLU A 364 15.41 -13.37 29.94
C GLU A 364 14.19 -13.47 29.00
N GLY A 365 14.38 -13.44 27.69
CA GLY A 365 13.31 -13.62 26.69
C GLY A 365 12.42 -12.39 26.47
N TRP A 366 12.86 -11.21 26.88
CA TRP A 366 12.18 -9.95 26.60
C TRP A 366 12.58 -9.38 25.23
N LEU A 367 11.60 -8.93 24.48
CA LEU A 367 11.76 -8.21 23.22
C LEU A 367 11.49 -6.73 23.45
N ASP A 368 12.44 -5.87 23.12
CA ASP A 368 12.23 -4.43 22.99
C ASP A 368 11.49 -4.16 21.67
N THR A 369 10.25 -3.68 21.74
CA THR A 369 9.42 -3.41 20.56
C THR A 369 9.80 -2.12 19.84
N ARG A 370 10.61 -1.27 20.48
CA ARG A 370 10.91 0.08 20.04
C ARG A 370 9.67 1.00 19.98
N ASP A 371 8.60 0.63 20.65
CA ASP A 371 7.41 1.46 20.79
C ASP A 371 7.37 2.06 22.19
N ARG A 372 6.99 3.33 22.30
CA ARG A 372 6.78 4.00 23.57
C ARG A 372 5.30 4.03 23.90
N VAL A 373 5.00 3.69 25.13
CA VAL A 373 3.62 3.57 25.63
C VAL A 373 3.52 4.08 27.07
N CYS A 374 2.28 4.27 27.50
CA CYS A 374 1.91 4.48 28.89
C CYS A 374 0.88 3.42 29.26
N ILE A 375 1.00 2.81 30.46
CA ILE A 375 0.00 1.87 31.01
C ILE A 375 -0.63 2.52 32.23
N ASP A 376 -1.97 2.59 32.25
CA ASP A 376 -2.69 3.13 33.40
C ASP A 376 -2.82 2.09 34.55
N SER A 377 -3.41 2.50 35.68
CA SER A 377 -3.61 1.63 36.86
C SER A 377 -4.49 0.42 36.59
N ASP A 378 -5.35 0.49 35.55
CA ASP A 378 -6.26 -0.58 35.15
C ASP A 378 -5.68 -1.48 34.05
N GLY A 379 -4.45 -1.21 33.62
CA GLY A 379 -3.73 -1.99 32.63
C GLY A 379 -4.04 -1.62 31.17
N TRP A 380 -4.72 -0.49 30.92
CA TRP A 380 -4.93 0.00 29.55
C TRP A 380 -3.67 0.63 29.01
N VAL A 381 -3.29 0.21 27.81
CA VAL A 381 -2.08 0.65 27.12
C VAL A 381 -2.44 1.78 26.15
N THR A 382 -1.80 2.92 26.32
CA THR A 382 -1.90 4.05 25.38
C THR A 382 -0.59 4.19 24.61
N TYR A 383 -0.68 4.18 23.29
CA TYR A 383 0.47 4.39 22.41
C TYR A 383 0.93 5.84 22.45
N ARG A 384 2.25 6.05 22.37
CA ARG A 384 2.85 7.38 22.26
C ARG A 384 3.53 7.54 20.90
N CYS A 385 4.69 6.94 20.72
CA CYS A 385 5.47 7.02 19.48
C CYS A 385 6.37 5.78 19.35
N ARG A 386 7.14 5.72 18.26
CA ARG A 386 8.29 4.81 18.20
C ARG A 386 9.51 5.50 18.80
N ALA A 387 10.35 4.74 19.48
CA ALA A 387 11.62 5.25 19.99
C ALA A 387 12.52 5.83 18.86
N ASP A 388 12.45 5.21 17.67
CA ASP A 388 13.19 5.65 16.49
C ASP A 388 12.57 6.90 15.82
N ASP A 389 11.34 7.25 16.15
CA ASP A 389 10.62 8.42 15.63
C ASP A 389 10.70 9.61 16.60
N THR A 390 11.13 9.42 17.86
CA THR A 390 11.36 10.52 18.81
C THR A 390 12.47 11.41 18.27
N GLU A 391 12.20 12.69 18.18
CA GLU A 391 13.15 13.69 17.70
C GLU A 391 13.90 14.30 18.89
N VAL A 392 15.21 14.58 18.71
CA VAL A 392 16.03 15.19 19.76
C VAL A 392 16.34 16.62 19.36
N ILE A 393 15.77 17.59 20.07
CA ILE A 393 15.96 19.02 19.84
C ILE A 393 16.62 19.63 21.07
N GLY A 394 17.86 20.16 20.90
CA GLY A 394 18.60 20.75 22.01
C GLY A 394 18.84 19.81 23.20
N GLY A 395 18.91 18.48 22.95
CA GLY A 395 19.05 17.46 23.99
C GLY A 395 17.75 17.03 24.67
N VAL A 396 16.61 17.57 24.22
CA VAL A 396 15.26 17.22 24.72
C VAL A 396 14.54 16.32 23.73
N ASN A 397 13.93 15.23 24.21
CA ASN A 397 13.10 14.35 23.40
C ASN A 397 11.76 15.02 23.07
N VAL A 398 11.41 15.06 21.80
CA VAL A 398 10.14 15.59 21.29
C VAL A 398 9.40 14.45 20.57
N ASP A 399 8.16 14.20 20.96
CA ASP A 399 7.25 13.34 20.22
C ASP A 399 6.69 14.11 19.02
N PRO A 400 7.04 13.74 17.77
CA PRO A 400 6.53 14.43 16.59
C PRO A 400 4.99 14.38 16.48
N ARG A 401 4.36 13.31 17.00
CA ARG A 401 2.92 13.11 16.91
C ARG A 401 2.12 14.06 17.78
N GLU A 402 2.69 14.50 18.91
CA GLU A 402 2.10 15.55 19.72
C GLU A 402 1.90 16.82 18.87
N VAL A 403 2.89 17.14 18.05
CA VAL A 403 2.87 18.31 17.17
C VAL A 403 1.97 18.08 15.97
N GLU A 404 2.09 16.92 15.33
CA GLU A 404 1.29 16.52 14.15
C GLU A 404 -0.21 16.56 14.44
N ARG A 405 -0.65 16.04 15.60
CA ARG A 405 -2.06 16.09 16.01
C ARG A 405 -2.61 17.51 16.07
N LEU A 406 -1.84 18.43 16.63
CA LEU A 406 -2.26 19.83 16.73
C LEU A 406 -2.31 20.52 15.35
N ILE A 407 -1.43 20.12 14.43
CA ILE A 407 -1.42 20.63 13.06
C ILE A 407 -2.64 20.13 12.28
N ILE A 408 -3.01 18.87 12.43
CA ILE A 408 -4.15 18.24 11.71
C ILE A 408 -5.52 18.77 12.21
N GLU A 409 -5.58 19.45 13.36
CA GLU A 409 -6.81 20.13 13.80
C GLU A 409 -7.22 21.29 12.85
N ASP A 410 -6.32 21.78 12.00
CA ASP A 410 -6.65 22.79 10.99
C ASP A 410 -7.30 22.13 9.76
N GLU A 411 -8.47 22.63 9.37
CA GLU A 411 -9.28 22.07 8.26
C GLU A 411 -8.56 22.08 6.90
N ALA A 412 -7.56 22.93 6.72
CA ALA A 412 -6.77 22.98 5.50
C ALA A 412 -5.75 21.84 5.39
N VAL A 413 -5.45 21.12 6.50
CA VAL A 413 -4.40 20.10 6.56
C VAL A 413 -5.01 18.70 6.62
N ALA A 414 -4.76 17.89 5.58
CA ALA A 414 -5.18 16.49 5.54
C ALA A 414 -4.21 15.57 6.27
N GLU A 415 -2.89 15.78 6.08
CA GLU A 415 -1.85 14.98 6.73
C GLU A 415 -0.69 15.89 7.16
N ALA A 416 -0.03 15.53 8.25
CA ALA A 416 1.17 16.18 8.72
C ALA A 416 2.22 15.17 9.15
N ALA A 417 3.51 15.50 8.92
CA ALA A 417 4.64 14.76 9.46
C ALA A 417 5.70 15.73 9.97
N VAL A 418 6.18 15.51 11.18
CA VAL A 418 7.20 16.35 11.81
C VAL A 418 8.47 15.54 11.99
N VAL A 419 9.62 16.14 11.64
CA VAL A 419 10.94 15.52 11.80
C VAL A 419 11.98 16.56 12.22
N ALA A 420 13.02 16.13 12.93
CA ALA A 420 14.18 16.97 13.15
C ALA A 420 15.02 17.07 11.88
N VAL A 421 15.40 18.29 11.54
CA VAL A 421 16.35 18.58 10.46
C VAL A 421 17.57 19.29 11.03
N ARG A 422 18.74 18.99 10.46
CA ARG A 422 19.99 19.61 10.87
C ARG A 422 20.22 20.89 10.10
N GLU A 423 20.34 21.99 10.81
CA GLU A 423 20.69 23.29 10.23
C GLU A 423 22.17 23.33 9.82
N SER A 424 22.53 24.28 8.94
CA SER A 424 23.92 24.52 8.56
C SER A 424 24.82 24.90 9.74
N THR A 425 24.24 25.41 10.81
CA THR A 425 24.90 25.74 12.09
C THR A 425 25.20 24.49 12.93
N GLY A 426 24.69 23.30 12.55
CA GLY A 426 24.81 22.08 13.34
C GLY A 426 23.69 21.88 14.38
N ALA A 427 22.85 22.89 14.61
CA ALA A 427 21.69 22.78 15.48
C ALA A 427 20.60 21.89 14.81
N SER A 428 19.80 21.18 15.64
CA SER A 428 18.63 20.46 15.17
C SER A 428 17.38 21.28 15.48
N THR A 429 16.51 21.43 14.47
CA THR A 429 15.20 22.10 14.58
C THR A 429 14.11 21.22 14.00
N LEU A 430 12.85 21.46 14.38
CA LEU A 430 11.73 20.73 13.82
C LEU A 430 11.27 21.35 12.49
N GLN A 431 10.98 20.48 11.53
CA GLN A 431 10.30 20.83 10.28
C GLN A 431 9.00 20.02 10.15
N ALA A 432 7.90 20.69 9.81
CA ALA A 432 6.62 20.09 9.52
C ALA A 432 6.43 19.97 8.00
N PHE A 433 6.03 18.80 7.53
CA PHE A 433 5.60 18.52 6.16
C PHE A 433 4.08 18.35 6.15
N LEU A 434 3.38 19.11 5.32
CA LEU A 434 1.93 19.24 5.31
C LEU A 434 1.38 18.76 3.96
N VAL A 435 0.29 18.01 3.99
CA VAL A 435 -0.51 17.68 2.80
C VAL A 435 -1.84 18.43 2.94
N ALA A 436 -2.22 19.17 1.91
CA ALA A 436 -3.46 19.95 1.93
C ALA A 436 -4.70 19.04 1.80
N THR A 437 -5.78 19.43 2.46
CA THR A 437 -7.11 18.86 2.22
C THR A 437 -7.54 19.14 0.77
N SER A 438 -8.28 18.23 0.16
CA SER A 438 -8.74 18.36 -1.22
C SER A 438 -9.51 19.66 -1.43
N GLY A 439 -8.99 20.49 -2.33
CA GLY A 439 -9.54 21.83 -2.63
C GLY A 439 -9.08 22.94 -1.70
N ALA A 440 -8.35 22.65 -0.63
CA ALA A 440 -7.75 23.65 0.24
C ALA A 440 -6.36 24.08 -0.27
N THR A 441 -5.95 25.29 0.09
CA THR A 441 -4.62 25.84 -0.20
C THR A 441 -3.94 26.18 1.12
N ILE A 442 -2.80 25.58 1.40
CA ILE A 442 -1.95 25.96 2.54
C ILE A 442 -0.93 26.98 2.03
N ASP A 443 -1.16 28.23 2.36
CA ASP A 443 -0.26 29.32 2.04
C ASP A 443 0.52 29.82 3.29
N GLY A 444 1.32 30.89 3.12
CA GLY A 444 2.10 31.42 4.23
C GLY A 444 1.27 32.02 5.35
N SER A 445 -0.01 32.36 5.14
CA SER A 445 -0.88 32.84 6.24
C SER A 445 -1.31 31.68 7.11
N VAL A 446 -1.78 30.57 6.50
CA VAL A 446 -2.14 29.32 7.21
C VAL A 446 -0.95 28.81 8.04
N MET A 447 0.24 28.76 7.44
CA MET A 447 1.45 28.29 8.16
C MET A 447 1.81 29.18 9.36
N ARG A 448 1.65 30.51 9.25
CA ARG A 448 1.90 31.42 10.38
C ARG A 448 0.86 31.26 11.48
N ASP A 449 -0.40 31.03 11.12
CA ASP A 449 -1.47 30.82 12.08
C ASP A 449 -1.32 29.48 12.77
N LEU A 450 -0.94 28.40 12.06
CA LEU A 450 -0.53 27.13 12.63
C LEU A 450 0.63 27.30 13.63
N HIS A 451 1.71 27.96 13.23
CA HIS A 451 2.84 28.20 14.10
C HIS A 451 2.45 28.96 15.37
N ARG A 452 1.64 30.01 15.25
CA ARG A 452 1.13 30.78 16.40
C ARG A 452 0.22 29.90 17.28
N GLY A 453 -0.65 29.10 16.69
CA GLY A 453 -1.50 28.16 17.41
C GLY A 453 -0.70 27.14 18.20
N LEU A 454 0.36 26.60 17.61
CA LEU A 454 1.29 25.66 18.27
C LEU A 454 2.04 26.32 19.43
N LEU A 455 2.55 27.55 19.27
CA LEU A 455 3.24 28.32 20.35
C LEU A 455 2.32 28.56 21.56
N ASN A 456 1.02 28.66 21.36
CA ASN A 456 0.06 28.84 22.46
C ASN A 456 -0.22 27.55 23.23
N ARG A 457 0.13 26.37 22.66
CA ARG A 457 -0.23 25.05 23.20
C ARG A 457 0.98 24.18 23.55
N LEU A 458 2.15 24.48 23.01
CA LEU A 458 3.39 23.72 23.16
C LEU A 458 4.54 24.61 23.64
N SER A 459 5.50 23.99 24.29
CA SER A 459 6.79 24.65 24.58
C SER A 459 7.51 24.99 23.27
N ALA A 460 8.18 26.13 23.21
CA ALA A 460 8.78 26.67 21.99
C ALA A 460 9.71 25.67 21.25
N PHE A 461 10.46 24.84 21.99
CA PHE A 461 11.35 23.83 21.42
C PHE A 461 10.61 22.67 20.70
N LYS A 462 9.29 22.50 20.94
CA LYS A 462 8.44 21.52 20.26
C LYS A 462 7.76 22.09 19.00
N VAL A 463 7.87 23.39 18.77
CA VAL A 463 7.20 24.04 17.65
C VAL A 463 8.09 24.02 16.41
N PRO A 464 7.59 23.51 15.25
CA PRO A 464 8.37 23.54 14.02
C PRO A 464 8.72 24.96 13.59
N HIS A 465 9.99 25.19 13.29
CA HIS A 465 10.46 26.46 12.72
C HIS A 465 10.33 26.51 11.20
N ARG A 466 10.13 25.35 10.56
CA ARG A 466 10.00 25.23 9.12
C ARG A 466 8.75 24.44 8.78
N PHE A 467 8.01 24.92 7.77
CA PHE A 467 6.82 24.27 7.23
C PHE A 467 7.01 24.06 5.73
N ALA A 468 6.68 22.90 5.23
CA ALA A 468 6.76 22.56 3.81
C ALA A 468 5.47 21.88 3.36
N VAL A 469 4.84 22.36 2.30
CA VAL A 469 3.69 21.68 1.68
C VAL A 469 4.20 20.70 0.64
N VAL A 470 3.70 19.47 0.70
CA VAL A 470 4.05 18.38 -0.21
C VAL A 470 2.79 17.72 -0.77
N ASP A 471 2.89 17.11 -1.95
CA ASP A 471 1.76 16.40 -2.55
C ASP A 471 1.34 15.19 -1.74
N ARG A 472 2.32 14.49 -1.15
CA ARG A 472 2.11 13.28 -0.34
C ARG A 472 3.30 13.04 0.58
N LEU A 473 3.03 12.40 1.70
CA LEU A 473 4.06 11.92 2.61
C LEU A 473 4.66 10.59 2.12
N PRO A 474 5.99 10.36 2.28
CA PRO A 474 6.63 9.10 1.90
C PRO A 474 6.14 7.95 2.79
N ARG A 475 5.69 6.86 2.17
CA ARG A 475 5.17 5.68 2.88
C ARG A 475 5.81 4.40 2.38
N THR A 476 5.87 3.40 3.26
CA THR A 476 6.24 2.03 2.88
C THR A 476 5.11 1.41 2.03
N PRO A 477 5.35 0.27 1.36
CA PRO A 477 4.29 -0.49 0.67
C PRO A 477 3.10 -0.85 1.57
N ASN A 478 3.32 -0.92 2.90
CA ASN A 478 2.26 -1.18 3.89
C ASN A 478 1.55 0.08 4.37
N GLY A 479 1.84 1.24 3.79
CA GLY A 479 1.24 2.52 4.16
C GLY A 479 1.94 3.26 5.30
N LYS A 480 2.95 2.69 5.98
CA LYS A 480 3.64 3.33 7.12
C LYS A 480 4.48 4.53 6.67
N LEU A 481 4.39 5.63 7.41
CA LEU A 481 5.18 6.83 7.20
C LEU A 481 6.69 6.56 7.35
N VAL A 482 7.48 7.00 6.36
CA VAL A 482 8.94 6.84 6.35
C VAL A 482 9.61 8.17 6.71
N ARG A 483 9.66 8.51 8.01
CA ARG A 483 10.27 9.76 8.49
C ARG A 483 11.73 9.90 8.10
N GLY A 484 12.46 8.80 7.99
CA GLY A 484 13.86 8.81 7.52
C GLY A 484 14.05 9.38 6.12
N ALA A 485 13.06 9.28 5.23
CA ALA A 485 13.08 9.89 3.91
C ALA A 485 12.91 11.42 4.01
N LEU A 486 12.03 11.89 4.90
CA LEU A 486 11.83 13.33 5.16
C LEU A 486 13.09 13.98 5.75
N ARG A 487 13.79 13.31 6.69
CA ARG A 487 15.05 13.82 7.30
C ARG A 487 16.18 14.00 6.29
N LYS A 488 16.21 13.20 5.22
CA LYS A 488 17.28 13.24 4.20
C LYS A 488 17.06 14.30 3.12
N GLN A 489 16.01 15.11 3.21
CA GLN A 489 15.61 16.10 2.20
C GLN A 489 15.50 15.53 0.77
N SER A 490 15.13 14.28 0.63
CA SER A 490 14.94 13.61 -0.66
C SER A 490 13.72 12.68 -0.59
N PRO A 491 12.83 12.62 -1.54
CA PRO A 491 12.74 13.14 -2.88
C PRO A 491 11.50 14.03 -3.15
N THR A 492 10.86 14.61 -2.15
CA THR A 492 9.72 15.52 -2.36
C THR A 492 10.20 16.96 -2.30
N LYS A 493 10.44 17.59 -3.46
CA LYS A 493 10.57 19.06 -3.50
C LYS A 493 9.29 19.64 -2.88
N PRO A 494 9.39 20.49 -1.84
CA PRO A 494 8.21 21.13 -1.28
C PRO A 494 7.56 22.01 -2.36
N ILE A 495 6.23 21.94 -2.46
CA ILE A 495 5.45 22.85 -3.31
C ILE A 495 5.62 24.29 -2.80
N TRP A 496 5.72 24.39 -1.47
CA TRP A 496 5.91 25.65 -0.78
C TRP A 496 6.65 25.42 0.55
N GLU A 497 7.56 26.34 0.93
CA GLU A 497 8.30 26.26 2.18
C GLU A 497 8.31 27.63 2.88
N LEU A 498 8.08 27.64 4.20
CA LEU A 498 8.19 28.79 5.08
C LEU A 498 9.16 28.49 6.21
N SER A 499 10.18 29.33 6.40
CA SER A 499 11.09 29.30 7.54
C SER A 499 10.76 30.45 8.48
N LEU A 500 10.51 30.16 9.75
CA LEU A 500 10.16 31.09 10.80
C LEU A 500 11.31 31.10 11.83
N THR A 501 12.40 31.77 11.50
CA THR A 501 13.51 31.98 12.43
C THR A 501 13.41 33.41 12.94
N GLU A 502 13.17 33.61 14.25
CA GLU A 502 13.11 34.81 15.07
C GLU A 502 12.34 36.06 14.55
N PRO A 503 11.82 36.94 15.42
CA PRO A 503 11.10 38.14 15.03
C PRO A 503 12.02 39.11 14.29
N GLY A 504 11.98 39.09 12.96
CA GLY A 504 12.80 39.95 12.09
C GLY A 504 13.23 39.28 10.78
N SER A 505 13.19 37.98 10.63
CA SER A 505 13.59 37.30 9.40
C SER A 505 12.42 37.22 8.43
N GLY A 506 12.58 37.92 7.32
CA GLY A 506 11.58 37.99 6.25
C GLY A 506 11.31 36.64 5.60
N VAL A 507 10.10 36.55 5.08
CA VAL A 507 9.62 35.46 4.22
C VAL A 507 10.61 35.27 3.07
N ARG A 508 11.37 34.16 3.08
CA ARG A 508 12.05 33.67 1.88
C ARG A 508 11.14 32.64 1.22
N ALA A 509 10.33 33.10 0.27
CA ALA A 509 9.88 32.22 -0.76
C ALA A 509 11.12 31.86 -1.59
N GLN A 510 11.63 30.62 -1.48
CA GLN A 510 12.59 30.13 -2.46
C GLN A 510 11.82 29.92 -3.78
N ARG A 511 11.74 31.00 -4.55
CA ARG A 511 11.62 30.86 -5.99
C ARG A 511 12.99 30.39 -6.47
N ASP A 512 13.06 29.23 -7.09
CA ASP A 512 14.18 28.92 -7.99
C ASP A 512 14.35 30.12 -8.93
N ASP A 513 15.60 30.57 -9.05
CA ASP A 513 16.03 31.74 -9.83
C ASP A 513 15.42 31.72 -11.25
N LEU A 514 14.29 32.41 -11.41
CA LEU A 514 14.03 33.11 -12.64
C LEU A 514 14.45 34.55 -12.36
N SER A 515 15.62 34.90 -12.81
CA SER A 515 16.16 36.25 -12.80
C SER A 515 15.08 37.21 -13.30
N ALA A 516 14.49 37.96 -12.37
CA ALA A 516 13.66 39.10 -12.67
C ALA A 516 14.61 40.15 -13.24
N SER A 517 14.71 40.20 -14.57
CA SER A 517 15.16 41.41 -15.25
C SER A 517 14.15 42.49 -14.90
N ASN A 518 14.61 43.46 -14.12
CA ASN A 518 13.93 44.68 -13.83
C ASN A 518 13.35 45.30 -15.15
N MET A 519 12.04 45.26 -15.32
CA MET A 519 11.39 46.16 -16.21
C MET A 519 11.00 47.45 -15.46
N THR A 520 11.97 48.33 -15.35
CA THR A 520 11.70 49.75 -15.11
C THR A 520 11.03 50.30 -16.35
N ILE A 521 9.79 50.78 -16.22
CA ILE A 521 9.14 51.55 -17.27
C ILE A 521 9.81 52.95 -17.28
N ALA A 522 10.84 53.10 -18.11
CA ALA A 522 11.32 54.40 -18.52
C ALA A 522 10.69 54.73 -19.87
N GLY A 523 9.89 55.78 -19.89
CA GLY A 523 9.42 56.38 -21.12
C GLY A 523 10.59 56.88 -21.94
N GLY A 524 10.73 56.38 -23.18
CA GLY A 524 11.70 56.84 -24.16
C GLY A 524 11.23 56.41 -25.55
N ASN A 525 10.92 57.36 -26.37
CA ASN A 525 10.66 57.26 -27.83
C ASN A 525 11.75 56.48 -28.51
N ASP A 526 11.42 55.37 -29.21
CA ASP A 526 12.11 54.97 -30.43
C ASP A 526 11.30 54.03 -31.29
N GLY A 527 11.18 54.42 -32.56
CA GLY A 527 11.10 53.63 -33.79
C GLY A 527 10.09 52.51 -33.93
N GLY A 528 8.82 52.82 -34.23
CA GLY A 528 8.06 52.29 -35.37
C GLY A 528 7.85 50.76 -35.52
N ALA A 529 7.79 49.92 -34.50
CA ALA A 529 7.21 48.58 -34.64
C ALA A 529 5.70 48.66 -34.45
N THR A 530 4.90 48.18 -35.42
CA THR A 530 3.46 48.18 -35.35
C THR A 530 2.95 47.28 -34.21
N LEU A 531 1.79 47.58 -33.63
CA LEU A 531 1.14 46.77 -32.61
C LEU A 531 1.06 45.27 -33.03
N ARG A 532 0.92 45.00 -34.31
CA ARG A 532 0.90 43.68 -34.91
C ARG A 532 2.23 42.92 -34.76
N GLU A 533 3.36 43.61 -34.99
CA GLU A 533 4.70 43.02 -34.86
C GLU A 533 5.04 42.72 -33.40
N ARG A 534 4.59 43.57 -32.47
CA ARG A 534 4.70 43.31 -31.02
C ARG A 534 3.86 42.12 -30.58
N LEU A 535 2.64 41.97 -31.09
CA LEU A 535 1.79 40.82 -30.81
C LEU A 535 2.34 39.51 -31.40
N VAL A 536 2.97 39.56 -32.57
CA VAL A 536 3.67 38.41 -33.19
C VAL A 536 4.90 38.03 -32.38
N ALA A 537 5.70 38.98 -31.94
CA ALA A 537 6.86 38.73 -31.09
C ALA A 537 6.46 38.08 -29.72
N LEU A 538 5.41 38.65 -29.08
CA LEU A 538 4.86 38.11 -27.86
C LEU A 538 4.29 36.69 -28.04
N ARG A 539 3.75 36.37 -29.21
CA ARG A 539 3.25 35.05 -29.55
C ARG A 539 4.39 34.05 -29.70
N GLN A 540 5.47 34.43 -30.42
CA GLN A 540 6.65 33.57 -30.60
C GLN A 540 7.38 33.31 -29.27
N GLU A 541 7.49 34.32 -28.42
CA GLU A 541 8.10 34.21 -27.11
C GLU A 541 7.27 33.28 -26.19
N ARG A 542 5.95 33.41 -26.20
CA ARG A 542 5.04 32.53 -25.47
C ARG A 542 5.12 31.07 -25.96
N GLN A 543 5.13 30.86 -27.27
CA GLN A 543 5.25 29.54 -27.89
C GLN A 543 6.55 28.88 -27.46
N ARG A 544 7.65 29.62 -27.47
CA ARG A 544 8.97 29.11 -27.01
C ARG A 544 8.94 28.71 -25.53
N LEU A 545 8.37 29.54 -24.65
CA LEU A 545 8.25 29.25 -23.22
C LEU A 545 7.39 28.00 -22.94
N VAL A 546 6.35 27.76 -23.73
CA VAL A 546 5.52 26.55 -23.57
C VAL A 546 6.25 25.31 -24.01
N VAL A 547 6.96 25.35 -25.16
CA VAL A 547 7.79 24.24 -25.62
C VAL A 547 8.89 23.93 -24.59
N ASP A 548 9.59 24.95 -24.07
CA ASP A 548 10.62 24.81 -23.04
C ASP A 548 10.08 24.13 -21.79
N ALA A 549 8.85 24.47 -21.36
CA ALA A 549 8.21 23.88 -20.19
C ALA A 549 7.87 22.39 -20.43
N VAL A 550 7.36 22.04 -21.61
CA VAL A 550 7.03 20.64 -21.95
C VAL A 550 8.31 19.79 -22.05
N CYS A 551 9.34 20.30 -22.73
CA CYS A 551 10.66 19.63 -22.81
C CYS A 551 11.27 19.41 -21.43
N ALA A 552 11.24 20.43 -20.57
CA ALA A 552 11.81 20.34 -19.22
C ALA A 552 11.12 19.29 -18.35
N GLU A 553 9.77 19.17 -18.41
CA GLU A 553 9.05 18.14 -17.65
C GLU A 553 9.23 16.75 -18.27
N ALA A 554 9.30 16.63 -19.61
CA ALA A 554 9.56 15.37 -20.28
C ALA A 554 10.98 14.84 -19.98
N ALA A 555 12.01 15.68 -20.09
CA ALA A 555 13.39 15.33 -19.79
C ALA A 555 13.57 14.86 -18.34
N LYS A 556 12.95 15.55 -17.37
CA LYS A 556 12.96 15.13 -15.95
C LYS A 556 12.39 13.73 -15.74
N MET A 557 11.40 13.34 -16.52
CA MET A 557 10.76 12.02 -16.41
C MET A 557 11.60 10.94 -17.08
N LEU A 558 12.34 11.28 -18.13
CA LEU A 558 13.28 10.38 -18.82
C LEU A 558 14.65 10.27 -18.11
N GLY A 559 14.90 11.10 -17.09
CA GLY A 559 16.19 11.14 -16.38
C GLY A 559 17.29 11.87 -17.14
N GLU A 560 16.93 12.66 -18.17
CA GLU A 560 17.86 13.47 -18.95
C GLU A 560 18.19 14.78 -18.23
N SER A 561 19.47 15.14 -18.23
CA SER A 561 19.96 16.36 -17.59
C SER A 561 19.79 17.61 -18.41
N ASP A 562 19.70 17.47 -19.75
CA ASP A 562 19.47 18.55 -20.70
C ASP A 562 18.07 18.44 -21.31
N PRO A 563 17.15 19.40 -21.04
CA PRO A 563 15.81 19.42 -21.63
C PRO A 563 15.78 19.40 -23.17
N TRP A 564 16.85 19.87 -23.83
CA TRP A 564 16.96 19.94 -25.27
C TRP A 564 17.54 18.67 -25.93
N SER A 565 17.96 17.68 -25.13
CA SER A 565 18.36 16.36 -25.64
C SER A 565 17.18 15.50 -26.10
N VAL A 566 15.94 15.87 -25.69
CA VAL A 566 14.73 15.16 -26.05
C VAL A 566 14.18 15.65 -27.37
N ASP A 567 14.04 14.76 -28.35
CA ASP A 567 13.49 15.08 -29.66
C ASP A 567 11.99 15.44 -29.54
N GLN A 568 11.65 16.65 -29.96
CA GLN A 568 10.32 17.24 -29.73
C GLN A 568 9.23 16.69 -30.65
N ASP A 569 9.62 16.11 -31.77
CA ASP A 569 8.70 15.64 -32.80
C ASP A 569 8.46 14.13 -32.76
N LEU A 570 9.28 13.39 -32.01
CA LEU A 570 9.05 11.96 -31.77
C LEU A 570 7.82 11.72 -30.90
N ALA A 571 7.13 10.61 -31.18
CA ALA A 571 6.00 10.19 -30.35
C ALA A 571 6.45 9.87 -28.91
N PHE A 572 5.62 10.13 -27.92
CA PHE A 572 5.94 9.83 -26.51
C PHE A 572 6.34 8.36 -26.30
N SER A 573 5.72 7.42 -27.04
CA SER A 573 6.09 5.99 -27.01
C SER A 573 7.50 5.71 -27.55
N GLU A 574 7.94 6.46 -28.57
CA GLU A 574 9.29 6.34 -29.15
C GLU A 574 10.35 6.98 -28.25
N LEU A 575 9.96 7.96 -27.44
CA LEU A 575 10.77 8.57 -26.39
C LEU A 575 10.88 7.70 -25.13
N GLY A 576 10.16 6.55 -25.07
CA GLY A 576 10.15 5.64 -23.91
C GLY A 576 9.13 5.97 -22.83
N PHE A 577 8.14 6.82 -23.12
CA PHE A 577 7.01 7.06 -22.21
C PHE A 577 6.04 5.90 -22.26
N ASP A 578 5.71 5.36 -21.11
CA ASP A 578 4.54 4.49 -20.91
C ASP A 578 3.28 5.31 -20.66
N SER A 579 2.14 4.62 -20.56
CA SER A 579 0.83 5.26 -20.34
C SER A 579 0.77 6.04 -19.01
N GLN A 580 1.44 5.54 -17.99
CA GLN A 580 1.46 6.15 -16.66
C GLN A 580 2.36 7.39 -16.64
N MET A 581 3.46 7.36 -17.37
CA MET A 581 4.34 8.51 -17.58
C MET A 581 3.63 9.62 -18.35
N THR A 582 2.88 9.29 -19.41
CA THR A 582 2.13 10.27 -20.21
C THR A 582 1.07 10.98 -19.37
N VAL A 583 0.30 10.27 -18.55
CA VAL A 583 -0.66 10.88 -17.59
C VAL A 583 0.06 11.76 -16.58
N THR A 584 1.20 11.29 -16.06
CA THR A 584 1.98 12.03 -15.08
C THR A 584 2.54 13.33 -15.68
N LEU A 585 2.99 13.30 -16.95
CA LEU A 585 3.41 14.48 -17.68
C LEU A 585 2.28 15.50 -17.80
N CYS A 586 1.08 15.06 -18.19
CA CYS A 586 -0.10 15.94 -18.30
C CYS A 586 -0.47 16.57 -16.95
N LYS A 587 -0.44 15.81 -15.85
CA LYS A 587 -0.69 16.32 -14.50
C LYS A 587 0.35 17.37 -14.07
N ARG A 588 1.63 17.15 -14.37
CA ARG A 588 2.70 18.12 -14.07
C ARG A 588 2.55 19.39 -14.91
N LEU A 589 2.23 19.24 -16.19
CA LEU A 589 1.98 20.39 -17.06
C LEU A 589 0.73 21.18 -16.65
N ALA A 590 -0.33 20.51 -16.18
CA ALA A 590 -1.48 21.17 -15.59
C ALA A 590 -1.10 22.02 -14.37
N ALA A 591 -0.23 21.50 -13.51
CA ALA A 591 0.27 22.22 -12.34
C ALA A 591 1.15 23.44 -12.71
N VAL A 592 2.02 23.29 -13.73
CA VAL A 592 2.92 24.37 -14.18
C VAL A 592 2.16 25.45 -14.93
N THR A 593 1.17 25.08 -15.76
CA THR A 593 0.42 26.02 -16.61
C THR A 593 -0.83 26.61 -15.94
N GLY A 594 -1.31 25.99 -14.85
CA GLY A 594 -2.58 26.35 -14.21
C GLY A 594 -3.82 25.96 -15.03
N LEU A 595 -3.66 25.20 -16.11
CA LEU A 595 -4.74 24.73 -16.97
C LEU A 595 -5.37 23.44 -16.44
N ARG A 596 -6.66 23.27 -16.67
CA ARG A 596 -7.33 21.96 -16.48
C ARG A 596 -7.15 21.14 -17.75
N LEU A 597 -6.20 20.22 -17.72
CA LEU A 597 -5.89 19.35 -18.86
C LEU A 597 -6.67 18.02 -18.73
N PRO A 598 -7.35 17.55 -19.80
CA PRO A 598 -7.88 16.20 -19.84
C PRO A 598 -6.76 15.15 -19.67
N GLU A 599 -7.02 14.07 -18.99
CA GLU A 599 -6.02 13.00 -18.81
C GLU A 599 -5.58 12.36 -20.15
N THR A 600 -6.41 12.48 -21.18
CA THR A 600 -6.16 11.96 -22.53
C THR A 600 -5.31 12.88 -23.42
N VAL A 601 -5.08 14.11 -23.03
CA VAL A 601 -4.45 15.13 -23.90
C VAL A 601 -3.04 14.72 -24.38
N GLY A 602 -2.28 14.00 -23.58
CA GLY A 602 -0.96 13.50 -23.98
C GLY A 602 -1.02 12.45 -25.10
N TRP A 603 -2.09 11.68 -25.18
CA TRP A 603 -2.32 10.75 -26.31
C TRP A 603 -2.93 11.44 -27.53
N ASP A 604 -3.83 12.41 -27.31
CA ASP A 604 -4.51 13.13 -28.38
C ASP A 604 -3.50 13.92 -29.24
N TYR A 605 -2.41 14.39 -28.63
CA TYR A 605 -1.39 15.19 -29.30
C TYR A 605 -0.03 14.50 -29.46
N GLY A 606 0.18 13.34 -28.86
CA GLY A 606 1.17 12.30 -29.14
C GLY A 606 2.66 12.64 -29.10
N SER A 607 3.07 13.93 -29.11
CA SER A 607 4.47 14.39 -29.07
C SER A 607 4.60 15.67 -28.24
N ILE A 608 5.85 16.04 -27.91
CA ILE A 608 6.16 17.28 -27.18
C ILE A 608 5.67 18.51 -27.97
N SER A 609 5.97 18.58 -29.27
CA SER A 609 5.53 19.66 -30.15
C SER A 609 4.01 19.77 -30.26
N GLY A 610 3.31 18.64 -30.38
CA GLY A 610 1.85 18.58 -30.44
C GLY A 610 1.20 19.05 -29.13
N LEU A 611 1.71 18.58 -28.00
CA LEU A 611 1.21 18.98 -26.69
C LEU A 611 1.48 20.44 -26.36
N ALA A 612 2.63 20.97 -26.78
CA ALA A 612 2.97 22.38 -26.61
C ALA A 612 2.03 23.32 -27.43
N GLN A 613 1.66 22.93 -28.65
CA GLN A 613 0.71 23.66 -29.48
C GLN A 613 -0.68 23.69 -28.84
N TYR A 614 -1.14 22.59 -28.27
CA TYR A 614 -2.40 22.54 -27.53
C TYR A 614 -2.38 23.47 -26.32
N LEU A 615 -1.33 23.42 -25.50
CA LEU A 615 -1.19 24.27 -24.32
C LEU A 615 -1.12 25.76 -24.69
N GLU A 616 -0.47 26.11 -25.79
CA GLU A 616 -0.43 27.50 -26.28
C GLU A 616 -1.83 27.99 -26.65
N ALA A 617 -2.63 27.19 -27.34
CA ALA A 617 -3.99 27.53 -27.73
C ALA A 617 -4.90 27.74 -26.50
N GLU A 618 -4.81 26.89 -25.49
CA GLU A 618 -5.58 27.03 -24.26
C GLU A 618 -5.15 28.25 -23.45
N LEU A 619 -3.85 28.53 -23.33
CA LEU A 619 -3.31 29.72 -22.65
C LEU A 619 -3.67 31.04 -23.38
N ALA A 620 -3.96 30.96 -24.67
CA ALA A 620 -4.40 32.13 -25.46
C ALA A 620 -5.88 32.47 -25.29
N GLY A 621 -6.65 31.72 -24.47
CA GLY A 621 -8.09 31.93 -24.24
C GLY A 621 -8.98 31.50 -25.40
N GLY A 622 -8.47 30.68 -26.29
CA GLY A 622 -9.17 30.14 -27.46
C GLY A 622 -9.92 28.85 -27.15
N HIS A 623 -11.20 28.92 -26.82
CA HIS A 623 -12.12 27.78 -26.90
C HIS A 623 -12.41 27.43 -28.37
N GLY A 624 -11.37 27.09 -29.13
CA GLY A 624 -11.46 26.81 -30.56
C GLY A 624 -10.91 25.41 -30.84
N ARG A 625 -11.78 24.48 -31.21
CA ARG A 625 -11.39 23.21 -31.84
C ARG A 625 -10.38 23.49 -32.96
N LEU A 626 -9.09 23.32 -32.66
CA LEU A 626 -8.10 23.13 -33.73
C LEU A 626 -8.41 21.79 -34.38
N LYS A 627 -8.76 21.81 -35.67
CA LYS A 627 -8.87 20.60 -36.48
C LYS A 627 -7.55 19.84 -36.39
N SER A 628 -7.61 18.58 -35.99
CA SER A 628 -6.53 17.63 -36.00
C SER A 628 -5.73 17.76 -37.31
N ALA A 629 -4.44 18.03 -37.24
CA ALA A 629 -3.52 17.72 -38.33
C ALA A 629 -3.63 16.21 -38.60
N GLY A 630 -3.73 15.85 -39.87
CA GLY A 630 -4.05 14.52 -40.35
C GLY A 630 -3.18 13.39 -39.77
N PRO A 631 -3.63 12.15 -39.85
CA PRO A 631 -3.09 11.04 -39.10
C PRO A 631 -1.65 10.76 -39.50
N VAL A 632 -0.74 10.93 -38.55
CA VAL A 632 0.53 10.23 -38.57
C VAL A 632 0.20 8.78 -38.19
N ASN A 633 0.54 7.88 -39.06
CA ASN A 633 0.27 6.44 -39.04
C ASN A 633 0.70 5.82 -37.70
N SER A 634 -0.23 5.62 -36.76
CA SER A 634 -0.01 4.91 -35.51
C SER A 634 -1.16 3.93 -35.24
N GLY A 635 -1.23 2.90 -36.09
CA GLY A 635 -2.21 1.82 -35.94
C GLY A 635 -2.01 0.89 -34.74
N ALA A 636 -0.89 1.00 -34.03
CA ALA A 636 -0.56 0.07 -32.94
C ALA A 636 -0.91 0.57 -31.53
N THR A 637 -0.95 1.89 -31.31
CA THR A 637 -1.11 2.46 -29.94
C THR A 637 -2.57 2.58 -29.50
N GLY A 638 -3.49 2.74 -30.44
CA GLY A 638 -4.93 2.79 -30.15
C GLY A 638 -5.54 1.45 -29.77
N LEU A 639 -5.05 0.38 -30.38
CA LEU A 639 -5.52 -1.00 -30.17
C LEU A 639 -5.19 -1.47 -28.73
N TRP A 640 -3.98 -1.28 -28.26
CA TRP A 640 -3.57 -1.71 -26.92
C TRP A 640 -4.35 -1.02 -25.79
N ALA A 641 -4.62 0.28 -25.91
CA ALA A 641 -5.41 1.02 -24.92
C ALA A 641 -6.90 0.54 -24.91
N ILE A 642 -7.41 0.14 -26.06
CA ILE A 642 -8.75 -0.46 -26.19
C ILE A 642 -8.74 -1.88 -25.59
N GLU A 643 -7.72 -2.69 -25.87
CA GLU A 643 -7.55 -4.03 -25.30
C GLU A 643 -7.44 -4.00 -23.77
N GLU A 644 -6.69 -3.06 -23.19
CA GLU A 644 -6.59 -2.91 -21.73
C GLU A 644 -7.95 -2.54 -21.08
N GLN A 645 -8.73 -1.69 -21.73
CA GLN A 645 -10.06 -1.33 -21.22
C GLN A 645 -11.08 -2.48 -21.44
N LEU A 646 -10.97 -3.21 -22.52
CA LEU A 646 -11.77 -4.40 -22.79
C LEU A 646 -11.48 -5.51 -21.76
N ASN A 647 -10.22 -5.78 -21.45
CA ASN A 647 -9.82 -6.73 -20.41
C ASN A 647 -10.39 -6.33 -19.04
N LYS A 648 -10.36 -5.04 -18.68
CA LYS A 648 -11.00 -4.54 -17.46
C LYS A 648 -12.51 -4.71 -17.45
N VAL A 649 -13.16 -4.51 -18.59
CA VAL A 649 -14.61 -4.73 -18.72
C VAL A 649 -14.93 -6.22 -18.65
N GLU A 650 -14.11 -7.09 -19.24
CA GLU A 650 -14.25 -8.54 -19.17
C GLU A 650 -14.13 -9.08 -17.75
N GLU A 651 -13.12 -8.61 -16.99
CA GLU A 651 -12.95 -8.90 -15.56
C GLU A 651 -14.16 -8.46 -14.73
N LEU A 652 -14.73 -7.29 -15.03
CA LEU A 652 -15.92 -6.77 -14.36
C LEU A 652 -17.18 -7.57 -14.73
N VAL A 653 -17.34 -7.98 -15.99
CA VAL A 653 -18.48 -8.79 -16.48
C VAL A 653 -18.47 -10.19 -15.88
N ALA A 654 -17.29 -10.76 -15.63
CA ALA A 654 -17.18 -12.06 -14.95
C ALA A 654 -17.74 -12.06 -13.51
N VAL A 655 -17.84 -10.88 -12.89
CA VAL A 655 -18.22 -10.70 -11.47
C VAL A 655 -19.68 -10.25 -11.29
N ILE A 656 -20.39 -9.81 -12.34
CA ILE A 656 -21.75 -9.25 -12.25
C ILE A 656 -22.82 -10.33 -12.31
N ALA A 657 -23.96 -10.10 -11.62
CA ALA A 657 -25.13 -10.99 -11.65
C ALA A 657 -25.76 -11.06 -13.06
N ASP A 658 -26.30 -12.24 -13.44
CA ASP A 658 -26.78 -12.51 -14.80
C ASP A 658 -27.84 -11.52 -15.32
N GLY A 659 -28.61 -10.89 -14.42
CA GLY A 659 -29.60 -9.85 -14.81
C GLY A 659 -28.97 -8.52 -15.23
N GLU A 660 -27.74 -8.23 -14.85
CA GLU A 660 -27.01 -7.01 -15.22
C GLU A 660 -26.10 -7.22 -16.43
N LYS A 661 -25.67 -8.46 -16.70
CA LYS A 661 -24.89 -8.83 -17.89
C LYS A 661 -25.58 -8.42 -19.17
N GLN A 662 -26.92 -8.53 -19.22
CA GLN A 662 -27.69 -8.11 -20.38
C GLN A 662 -27.59 -6.61 -20.66
N ARG A 663 -27.60 -5.76 -19.61
CA ARG A 663 -27.42 -4.30 -19.76
C ARG A 663 -26.04 -3.92 -20.26
N VAL A 664 -25.00 -4.63 -19.79
CA VAL A 664 -23.61 -4.43 -20.25
C VAL A 664 -23.49 -4.86 -21.72
N ALA A 665 -24.07 -6.00 -22.11
CA ALA A 665 -24.10 -6.46 -23.50
C ALA A 665 -24.79 -5.45 -24.42
N ASP A 666 -25.93 -4.88 -24.00
CA ASP A 666 -26.65 -3.88 -24.77
C ASP A 666 -25.86 -2.59 -24.94
N ARG A 667 -25.09 -2.19 -23.90
CA ARG A 667 -24.24 -0.99 -23.95
C ARG A 667 -23.01 -1.21 -24.82
N LEU A 668 -22.38 -2.38 -24.76
CA LEU A 668 -21.26 -2.76 -25.62
C LEU A 668 -21.69 -2.81 -27.09
N ARG A 669 -22.86 -3.39 -27.39
CA ARG A 669 -23.44 -3.39 -28.77
C ARG A 669 -23.63 -1.97 -29.28
N ALA A 670 -24.14 -1.05 -28.46
CA ALA A 670 -24.36 0.34 -28.84
C ALA A 670 -23.04 1.05 -29.14
N LEU A 671 -22.00 0.83 -28.34
CA LEU A 671 -20.68 1.41 -28.55
C LEU A 671 -19.98 0.86 -29.80
N LEU A 672 -20.00 -0.46 -29.99
CA LEU A 672 -19.42 -1.13 -31.16
C LEU A 672 -20.18 -0.78 -32.45
N GLY A 673 -21.51 -0.59 -32.40
CA GLY A 673 -22.29 -0.08 -33.51
C GLY A 673 -21.91 1.35 -33.91
N THR A 674 -21.36 2.15 -33.00
CA THR A 674 -20.89 3.52 -33.28
C THR A 674 -19.50 3.51 -33.94
N ILE A 675 -18.67 2.49 -33.62
CA ILE A 675 -17.30 2.34 -34.13
C ILE A 675 -17.29 1.62 -35.47
N ALA A 676 -18.19 0.64 -35.69
CA ALA A 676 -18.30 -0.18 -36.90
C ALA A 676 -19.00 0.50 -38.06
N GLY A 677 -19.04 1.82 -38.13
CA GLY A 677 -19.68 2.59 -39.21
C GLY A 677 -19.23 2.13 -40.57
N SER A 678 -20.11 1.30 -41.25
CA SER A 678 -20.14 0.97 -42.67
C SER A 678 -19.37 -0.26 -43.21
N GLU A 679 -18.76 -1.13 -42.40
CA GLU A 679 -18.37 -2.44 -42.97
C GLU A 679 -19.45 -3.49 -42.72
N ALA A 680 -20.10 -3.91 -43.78
CA ALA A 680 -21.38 -4.63 -43.79
C ALA A 680 -21.37 -6.09 -43.24
N GLY A 681 -20.23 -6.57 -42.72
CA GLY A 681 -20.05 -7.92 -42.18
C GLY A 681 -20.08 -8.00 -40.67
N LEU A 682 -19.21 -7.28 -40.01
CA LEU A 682 -18.97 -7.37 -38.56
C LEU A 682 -20.14 -6.82 -37.73
N GLY A 683 -20.77 -5.75 -38.19
CA GLY A 683 -21.92 -5.15 -37.50
C GLY A 683 -23.14 -6.10 -37.42
N LYS A 684 -23.30 -7.02 -38.35
CA LYS A 684 -24.39 -8.05 -38.33
C LYS A 684 -24.06 -9.19 -37.36
N LEU A 685 -22.81 -9.58 -37.24
CA LEU A 685 -22.35 -10.62 -36.30
C LEU A 685 -22.44 -10.13 -34.85
N ILE A 686 -22.07 -8.89 -34.58
CA ILE A 686 -22.19 -8.26 -33.24
C ILE A 686 -23.66 -8.08 -32.85
N GLN A 687 -24.55 -7.76 -33.81
CA GLN A 687 -25.99 -7.68 -33.54
C GLN A 687 -26.64 -9.05 -33.29
N ALA A 688 -26.05 -10.13 -33.76
CA ALA A 688 -26.56 -11.50 -33.60
C ALA A 688 -26.07 -12.17 -32.31
N ALA A 689 -24.99 -11.69 -31.70
CA ALA A 689 -24.46 -12.20 -30.44
C ALA A 689 -25.44 -11.94 -29.27
N SER A 690 -25.70 -12.96 -28.48
CA SER A 690 -26.71 -12.94 -27.41
C SER A 690 -26.12 -12.68 -26.02
N THR A 691 -24.82 -12.95 -25.83
CA THR A 691 -24.11 -12.81 -24.55
C THR A 691 -22.87 -11.92 -24.66
N PRO A 692 -22.39 -11.33 -23.57
CA PRO A 692 -21.12 -10.61 -23.56
C PRO A 692 -19.92 -11.45 -24.02
N ASP A 693 -19.88 -12.73 -23.63
CA ASP A 693 -18.78 -13.65 -23.97
C ASP A 693 -18.71 -13.91 -25.50
N GLU A 694 -19.87 -14.02 -26.18
CA GLU A 694 -19.91 -14.12 -27.65
C GLU A 694 -19.41 -12.85 -28.35
N ILE A 695 -19.64 -11.66 -27.73
CA ILE A 695 -19.16 -10.39 -28.25
C ILE A 695 -17.64 -10.29 -28.10
N PHE A 696 -17.09 -10.70 -26.95
CA PHE A 696 -15.64 -10.72 -26.71
C PHE A 696 -14.93 -11.71 -27.64
N GLN A 697 -15.45 -12.93 -27.83
CA GLN A 697 -14.89 -13.89 -28.79
C GLN A 697 -14.86 -13.38 -30.23
N LEU A 698 -15.88 -12.62 -30.65
CA LEU A 698 -15.89 -11.97 -31.96
C LEU A 698 -14.82 -10.87 -32.08
N ILE A 699 -14.61 -10.08 -31.01
CA ILE A 699 -13.58 -9.06 -30.96
C ILE A 699 -12.19 -9.70 -31.05
N ASP A 700 -11.90 -10.72 -30.26
CA ASP A 700 -10.62 -11.45 -30.26
C ASP A 700 -10.33 -12.09 -31.61
N SER A 701 -11.36 -12.66 -32.30
CA SER A 701 -11.15 -13.28 -33.57
C SER A 701 -10.82 -12.33 -34.72
N GLU A 702 -11.18 -11.04 -34.59
CA GLU A 702 -10.93 -10.02 -35.63
C GLU A 702 -9.73 -9.11 -35.29
N LEU A 703 -9.41 -8.89 -34.01
CA LEU A 703 -8.21 -8.15 -33.58
C LEU A 703 -6.95 -9.03 -33.60
N GLY A 704 -7.08 -10.35 -33.55
CA GLY A 704 -5.98 -11.32 -33.63
C GLY A 704 -5.51 -11.64 -35.07
N LYS A 705 -6.07 -10.98 -36.09
CA LYS A 705 -5.62 -11.00 -37.49
C LYS A 705 -4.90 -9.72 -37.84
#